data_4cfda9a5cae7711b70c11ea47aab09ca
#
_entry.id   4cfda9a5cae7711b70c11ea47aab09ca
#
_cell.length_a   1.000
_cell.length_b   1.000
_cell.length_c   1.000
_cell.angle_alpha   90.00
_cell.angle_beta   90.00
_cell.angle_gamma   90.00
#
_symmetry.space_group_name_H-M   'P 1'
#
loop_
_entity.id
_entity.type
_entity.pdbx_description
1 polymer ?
#
loop_
_entity_poly.entity_id
_entity_poly.type
_entity_poly.pdbx_seq_one_letter_code
_entity_poly.pdbx_strand_id
1 'polypeptide(L)'
;MSRFAAPIAEQIWDMKYRFKQADGTPIDQTVEDSWRRIARDLARVEKDPAHWEEEFYQALEDFKYLPAGRITAGAGTARQVTLFNCFVMGTVPDSMGGIFDMLKEAALTMQQGGGIGYDFSTIRPRGADVKGVAADASGPLSFMDVWDAMCRTIMSAGSRRGAMMATMRCDHPDIEQFITAKSDPARLRMFNMSVLVTDPFMEAVKADGPWELVFGDKVYHTVQARDLWNKIMQATYDYAEPGVIFIDRINQANNLSYVETIAATNPCGEQPLPPYGACLLGSINLARLVADPFEDAAHLDEEALQKLVATAVRMMDNVVDASKFPLAEQEAEAQDKRRIGLGVTGLADALLMLGLRYGSDEAARQTERWLHAIARAAYLASVDLAKEKGAFPLFNAEKYLASGTMLQMDEDVRGAIRDHGIRNALLTSIAPTGTISLYAGNVSSGIEPVFAYAYTRKVLQKDGSRTEEEVVDYAVQMWRDKFGDTELPDYFVNAQTLSPSDHVKMQAAAQKWIDSSISKTINCPEDISFDAFKDVYMQAWDQGCKGCTTYRPNDVTGSVLTVSESDDKAPGESADAPHEVDGGDVIYMSEPLDRPQALEGSTYKLKWPDSEHAIYLTINDIVIGGRRRPFEVFINSKNMEHYAWTLALTRMISAVFRRGGDVSFVVEELKAVFDPRGGAWVQGKYIPSILAAIGGVIEQHMINIGFLEGEGMGLKSDPQAQVVNMDAPRGKACPSCGQYDMVMIEGCMTCRSCGHSKCG
;
A
#
# COMPACT_ATOMS: atom_id res chain seq x y z
N MET A 1 -30.63 17.76 8.74
CA MET A 1 -29.47 17.38 9.59
C MET A 1 -28.50 16.62 8.69
N SER A 2 -27.20 16.79 8.86
CA SER A 2 -26.21 15.99 8.11
C SER A 2 -26.39 14.51 8.40
N ARG A 3 -26.31 13.65 7.38
CA ARG A 3 -26.29 12.18 7.55
C ARG A 3 -24.96 11.67 8.09
N PHE A 4 -23.93 12.52 8.06
CA PHE A 4 -22.62 12.16 8.55
C PHE A 4 -22.52 12.27 10.08
N ALA A 5 -22.03 11.23 10.72
CA ALA A 5 -21.82 11.19 12.16
C ALA A 5 -20.62 12.03 12.62
N ALA A 6 -19.68 12.31 11.72
CA ALA A 6 -18.47 13.08 12.03
C ALA A 6 -18.04 13.94 10.84
N PRO A 7 -17.39 15.12 11.06
CA PRO A 7 -16.92 16.01 9.99
C PRO A 7 -15.98 15.32 8.99
N ILE A 8 -15.12 14.44 9.47
CA ILE A 8 -14.21 13.66 8.61
C ILE A 8 -14.95 12.80 7.57
N ALA A 9 -16.12 12.26 7.91
CA ALA A 9 -16.90 11.44 7.00
C ALA A 9 -17.40 12.26 5.81
N GLU A 10 -17.88 13.49 6.04
CA GLU A 10 -18.31 14.41 4.98
C GLU A 10 -17.14 14.84 4.09
N GLN A 11 -15.98 15.12 4.68
CA GLN A 11 -14.78 15.47 3.94
C GLN A 11 -14.30 14.30 3.05
N ILE A 12 -14.29 13.08 3.57
CA ILE A 12 -13.92 11.87 2.78
C ILE A 12 -14.90 11.68 1.63
N TRP A 13 -16.21 11.87 1.89
CA TRP A 13 -17.21 11.85 0.82
C TRP A 13 -16.94 12.90 -0.24
N ASP A 14 -16.78 14.17 0.13
CA ASP A 14 -16.52 15.27 -0.83
C ASP A 14 -15.25 15.06 -1.64
N MET A 15 -14.17 14.60 -1.00
CA MET A 15 -12.89 14.39 -1.67
C MET A 15 -12.83 13.15 -2.56
N LYS A 16 -13.47 12.03 -2.16
CA LYS A 16 -13.26 10.72 -2.78
C LYS A 16 -14.45 10.19 -3.56
N TYR A 17 -15.68 10.46 -3.11
CA TYR A 17 -16.87 9.74 -3.56
C TYR A 17 -17.93 10.62 -4.22
N ARG A 18 -17.98 11.89 -3.87
CA ARG A 18 -18.90 12.86 -4.46
C ARG A 18 -18.62 13.02 -5.95
N PHE A 19 -19.63 12.78 -6.78
CA PHE A 19 -19.48 12.97 -8.23
C PHE A 19 -19.46 14.45 -8.57
N LYS A 20 -18.43 14.89 -9.28
CA LYS A 20 -18.17 16.26 -9.69
C LYS A 20 -17.86 16.32 -11.18
N GLN A 21 -18.17 17.45 -11.82
CA GLN A 21 -17.72 17.79 -13.17
C GLN A 21 -16.20 17.98 -13.21
N ALA A 22 -15.65 18.10 -14.40
CA ALA A 22 -14.21 18.30 -14.58
C ALA A 22 -13.70 19.63 -13.96
N ASP A 23 -14.56 20.63 -13.87
CA ASP A 23 -14.29 21.93 -13.23
C ASP A 23 -14.42 21.91 -11.69
N GLY A 24 -14.79 20.76 -11.13
CA GLY A 24 -15.00 20.58 -9.70
C GLY A 24 -16.42 20.86 -9.20
N THR A 25 -17.34 21.31 -10.07
CA THR A 25 -18.74 21.56 -9.71
C THR A 25 -19.41 20.25 -9.29
N PRO A 26 -20.04 20.17 -8.09
CA PRO A 26 -20.72 18.97 -7.64
C PRO A 26 -21.93 18.62 -8.51
N ILE A 27 -22.02 17.34 -8.90
CA ILE A 27 -23.23 16.75 -9.50
C ILE A 27 -24.07 16.16 -8.37
N ASP A 28 -23.47 15.31 -7.54
CA ASP A 28 -24.13 14.86 -6.30
C ASP A 28 -24.16 16.04 -5.32
N GLN A 29 -25.33 16.48 -4.92
CA GLN A 29 -25.47 17.58 -3.96
C GLN A 29 -25.38 17.08 -2.53
N THR A 30 -25.93 15.89 -2.26
CA THR A 30 -25.99 15.23 -0.96
C THR A 30 -25.43 13.81 -1.06
N VAL A 31 -25.20 13.16 0.07
CA VAL A 31 -24.77 11.76 0.11
C VAL A 31 -25.86 10.81 -0.41
N GLU A 32 -27.12 11.17 -0.21
CA GLU A 32 -28.28 10.46 -0.76
C GLU A 32 -28.27 10.45 -2.31
N ASP A 33 -27.81 11.54 -2.93
CA ASP A 33 -27.65 11.59 -4.39
C ASP A 33 -26.59 10.58 -4.84
N SER A 34 -25.50 10.44 -4.09
CA SER A 34 -24.47 9.43 -4.36
C SER A 34 -25.02 8.01 -4.21
N TRP A 35 -25.76 7.72 -3.15
CA TRP A 35 -26.41 6.42 -2.96
C TRP A 35 -27.42 6.12 -4.08
N ARG A 36 -28.24 7.10 -4.46
CA ARG A 36 -29.21 6.95 -5.55
C ARG A 36 -28.54 6.72 -6.91
N ARG A 37 -27.42 7.42 -7.18
CA ARG A 37 -26.62 7.20 -8.40
C ARG A 37 -26.06 5.79 -8.48
N ILE A 38 -25.48 5.27 -7.38
CA ILE A 38 -24.94 3.92 -7.31
C ILE A 38 -26.06 2.90 -7.48
N ALA A 39 -27.15 3.04 -6.73
CA ALA A 39 -28.29 2.13 -6.78
C ALA A 39 -28.88 2.03 -8.18
N ARG A 40 -29.08 3.17 -8.85
CA ARG A 40 -29.61 3.24 -10.23
C ARG A 40 -28.69 2.56 -11.25
N ASP A 41 -27.37 2.81 -11.16
CA ASP A 41 -26.42 2.23 -12.12
C ASP A 41 -26.36 0.71 -11.98
N LEU A 42 -26.34 0.21 -10.76
CA LEU A 42 -26.29 -1.24 -10.52
C LEU A 42 -27.63 -1.92 -10.81
N ALA A 43 -28.76 -1.22 -10.66
CA ALA A 43 -30.08 -1.77 -10.98
C ALA A 43 -30.35 -1.87 -12.49
N ARG A 44 -29.62 -1.13 -13.34
CA ARG A 44 -29.87 -1.07 -14.81
C ARG A 44 -29.73 -2.42 -15.51
N VAL A 45 -29.03 -3.38 -14.92
CA VAL A 45 -28.83 -4.74 -15.47
C VAL A 45 -29.92 -5.73 -15.02
N GLU A 46 -30.85 -5.29 -14.16
CA GLU A 46 -31.97 -6.08 -13.68
C GLU A 46 -33.18 -6.06 -14.64
N LYS A 47 -34.06 -7.06 -14.54
CA LYS A 47 -35.32 -7.10 -15.30
C LYS A 47 -36.33 -6.02 -14.86
N ASP A 48 -36.31 -5.67 -13.57
CA ASP A 48 -37.08 -4.57 -12.97
C ASP A 48 -36.15 -3.55 -12.30
N PRO A 49 -35.53 -2.64 -13.07
CA PRO A 49 -34.60 -1.68 -12.55
C PRO A 49 -35.19 -0.74 -11.50
N ALA A 50 -36.49 -0.41 -11.60
CA ALA A 50 -37.13 0.54 -10.68
C ALA A 50 -37.28 -0.07 -9.28
N HIS A 51 -37.67 -1.32 -9.19
CA HIS A 51 -37.73 -2.08 -7.93
C HIS A 51 -36.36 -2.21 -7.29
N TRP A 52 -35.36 -2.65 -8.07
CA TRP A 52 -34.02 -2.89 -7.54
C TRP A 52 -33.25 -1.59 -7.22
N GLU A 53 -33.52 -0.48 -7.90
CA GLU A 53 -32.98 0.82 -7.51
C GLU A 53 -33.37 1.16 -6.06
N GLU A 54 -34.63 0.91 -5.69
CA GLU A 54 -35.10 1.22 -4.34
C GLU A 54 -34.51 0.27 -3.28
N GLU A 55 -34.49 -1.05 -3.55
CA GLU A 55 -33.87 -2.03 -2.63
C GLU A 55 -32.36 -1.76 -2.44
N PHE A 56 -31.65 -1.38 -3.50
CA PHE A 56 -30.23 -1.05 -3.43
C PHE A 56 -29.99 0.25 -2.68
N TYR A 57 -30.86 1.25 -2.88
CA TYR A 57 -30.79 2.50 -2.11
C TYR A 57 -30.97 2.25 -0.63
N GLN A 58 -31.95 1.45 -0.22
CA GLN A 58 -32.18 1.10 1.18
C GLN A 58 -31.02 0.35 1.82
N ALA A 59 -30.30 -0.46 1.05
CA ALA A 59 -29.10 -1.13 1.52
C ALA A 59 -27.93 -0.16 1.77
N LEU A 60 -27.79 0.87 0.92
CA LEU A 60 -26.74 1.89 1.04
C LEU A 60 -27.07 2.96 2.11
N GLU A 61 -28.36 3.22 2.31
CA GLU A 61 -28.83 4.24 3.24
C GLU A 61 -28.32 3.97 4.66
N ASP A 62 -27.92 5.07 5.32
CA ASP A 62 -27.33 5.05 6.68
C ASP A 62 -26.05 4.20 6.77
N PHE A 63 -25.33 4.04 5.66
CA PHE A 63 -24.07 3.30 5.63
C PHE A 63 -24.17 1.84 6.11
N LYS A 64 -25.32 1.18 5.89
CA LYS A 64 -25.54 -0.21 6.28
C LYS A 64 -24.70 -1.18 5.44
N TYR A 65 -24.72 -0.97 4.13
CA TYR A 65 -23.82 -1.66 3.19
C TYR A 65 -22.87 -0.67 2.53
N LEU A 66 -21.61 -0.96 2.52
CA LEU A 66 -20.55 -0.13 1.97
C LEU A 66 -19.90 -0.84 0.77
N PRO A 67 -20.29 -0.51 -0.47
CA PRO A 67 -19.54 -0.95 -1.63
C PRO A 67 -18.12 -0.44 -1.57
N ALA A 68 -17.18 -1.19 -2.15
CA ALA A 68 -15.78 -0.76 -2.21
C ALA A 68 -15.62 0.60 -2.87
N GLY A 69 -14.55 1.29 -2.52
CA GLY A 69 -14.32 2.68 -2.94
C GLY A 69 -14.39 2.92 -4.45
N ARG A 70 -14.05 1.92 -5.28
CA ARG A 70 -14.17 2.02 -6.75
C ARG A 70 -15.61 2.04 -7.22
N ILE A 71 -16.48 1.24 -6.62
CA ILE A 71 -17.91 1.23 -6.91
C ILE A 71 -18.50 2.58 -6.46
N THR A 72 -18.22 2.99 -5.22
CA THR A 72 -18.75 4.23 -4.66
C THR A 72 -18.36 5.46 -5.49
N ALA A 73 -17.12 5.53 -5.97
CA ALA A 73 -16.60 6.65 -6.77
C ALA A 73 -16.96 6.57 -8.26
N GLY A 74 -17.16 5.36 -8.82
CA GLY A 74 -17.23 5.12 -10.26
C GLY A 74 -18.60 4.79 -10.80
N ALA A 75 -19.45 4.08 -10.04
CA ALA A 75 -20.77 3.65 -10.52
C ALA A 75 -21.66 4.84 -10.88
N GLY A 76 -22.29 4.76 -12.04
CA GLY A 76 -23.18 5.82 -12.56
C GLY A 76 -22.45 7.11 -12.98
N THR A 77 -21.14 7.08 -13.15
CA THR A 77 -20.37 8.22 -13.66
C THR A 77 -19.99 8.00 -15.14
N ALA A 78 -19.73 9.08 -15.86
CA ALA A 78 -19.27 9.02 -17.25
C ALA A 78 -17.77 8.62 -17.38
N ARG A 79 -17.09 8.32 -16.29
CA ARG A 79 -15.66 8.00 -16.27
C ARG A 79 -15.39 6.62 -16.86
N GLN A 80 -14.28 6.50 -17.59
CA GLN A 80 -13.80 5.21 -18.11
C GLN A 80 -12.92 4.55 -17.05
N VAL A 81 -13.54 4.02 -15.99
CA VAL A 81 -12.85 3.37 -14.87
C VAL A 81 -13.46 1.99 -14.61
N THR A 82 -12.65 1.07 -14.15
CA THR A 82 -13.14 -0.21 -13.64
C THR A 82 -13.81 -0.02 -12.28
N LEU A 83 -14.86 -0.78 -12.00
CA LEU A 83 -15.49 -0.84 -10.67
C LEU A 83 -14.80 -1.86 -9.74
N PHE A 84 -13.87 -2.65 -10.27
CA PHE A 84 -13.05 -3.57 -9.51
C PHE A 84 -11.87 -2.85 -8.85
N ASN A 85 -11.52 -3.27 -7.65
CA ASN A 85 -10.48 -2.61 -6.86
C ASN A 85 -9.07 -3.00 -7.29
N CYS A 86 -8.84 -4.29 -7.48
CA CYS A 86 -7.52 -4.88 -7.73
C CYS A 86 -7.64 -6.09 -8.65
N PHE A 87 -6.49 -6.51 -9.19
CA PHE A 87 -6.39 -7.67 -10.08
C PHE A 87 -5.14 -8.47 -9.72
N VAL A 88 -5.20 -9.78 -9.82
CA VAL A 88 -4.01 -10.59 -10.03
C VAL A 88 -3.80 -10.66 -11.53
N MET A 89 -2.59 -10.40 -11.97
CA MET A 89 -2.26 -10.35 -13.39
C MET A 89 -2.00 -11.74 -13.96
N GLY A 90 -1.78 -11.85 -15.26
CA GLY A 90 -1.41 -13.10 -15.90
C GLY A 90 -0.10 -13.70 -15.37
N THR A 91 0.08 -15.00 -15.56
CA THR A 91 1.35 -15.68 -15.23
C THR A 91 2.47 -15.10 -16.05
N VAL A 92 3.56 -14.66 -15.41
CA VAL A 92 4.71 -14.09 -16.11
C VAL A 92 5.45 -15.20 -16.87
N PRO A 93 5.49 -15.15 -18.23
CA PRO A 93 6.27 -16.12 -18.99
C PRO A 93 7.77 -15.91 -18.76
N ASP A 94 8.53 -17.00 -18.63
CA ASP A 94 9.98 -16.95 -18.45
C ASP A 94 10.72 -16.67 -19.78
N SER A 95 10.42 -15.53 -20.37
CA SER A 95 11.00 -15.01 -21.60
C SER A 95 10.98 -13.50 -21.62
N MET A 96 11.97 -12.86 -22.28
CA MET A 96 12.06 -11.40 -22.34
C MET A 96 10.78 -10.77 -22.91
N GLY A 97 10.26 -11.29 -24.03
CA GLY A 97 9.01 -10.80 -24.63
C GLY A 97 7.84 -10.91 -23.66
N GLY A 98 7.63 -12.11 -23.08
CA GLY A 98 6.53 -12.35 -22.14
C GLY A 98 6.62 -11.49 -20.87
N ILE A 99 7.82 -11.26 -20.33
CA ILE A 99 8.01 -10.38 -19.17
C ILE A 99 7.56 -8.95 -19.51
N PHE A 100 7.95 -8.40 -20.66
CA PHE A 100 7.57 -7.05 -21.06
C PHE A 100 6.11 -6.93 -21.52
N ASP A 101 5.51 -8.00 -22.06
CA ASP A 101 4.06 -8.04 -22.31
C ASP A 101 3.28 -7.93 -21.00
N MET A 102 3.68 -8.66 -19.95
CA MET A 102 3.07 -8.56 -18.61
C MET A 102 3.27 -7.18 -17.98
N LEU A 103 4.43 -6.53 -18.20
CA LEU A 103 4.66 -5.16 -17.75
C LEU A 103 3.71 -4.16 -18.44
N LYS A 104 3.47 -4.32 -19.74
CA LYS A 104 2.50 -3.51 -20.51
C LYS A 104 1.08 -3.68 -19.96
N GLU A 105 0.64 -4.91 -19.72
CA GLU A 105 -0.67 -5.21 -19.15
C GLU A 105 -0.84 -4.60 -17.74
N ALA A 106 0.22 -4.67 -16.91
CA ALA A 106 0.28 -4.00 -15.63
C ALA A 106 0.03 -2.50 -15.75
N ALA A 107 0.71 -1.85 -16.68
CA ALA A 107 0.59 -0.41 -16.94
C ALA A 107 -0.84 -0.01 -17.33
N LEU A 108 -1.48 -0.77 -18.24
CA LEU A 108 -2.86 -0.53 -18.69
C LEU A 108 -3.87 -0.71 -17.55
N THR A 109 -3.69 -1.76 -16.73
CA THR A 109 -4.59 -2.03 -15.58
C THR A 109 -4.45 -0.94 -14.51
N MET A 110 -3.23 -0.52 -14.19
CA MET A 110 -2.99 0.53 -13.21
C MET A 110 -3.48 1.91 -13.69
N GLN A 111 -3.40 2.22 -14.98
CA GLN A 111 -3.92 3.45 -15.55
C GLN A 111 -5.43 3.61 -15.30
N GLN A 112 -6.20 2.50 -15.34
CA GLN A 112 -7.62 2.52 -15.01
C GLN A 112 -7.89 2.48 -13.49
N GLY A 113 -6.85 2.49 -12.68
CA GLY A 113 -6.92 2.61 -11.22
C GLY A 113 -6.94 1.30 -10.45
N GLY A 114 -6.73 0.15 -11.11
CA GLY A 114 -6.58 -1.15 -10.44
C GLY A 114 -5.26 -1.26 -9.68
N GLY A 115 -5.28 -1.79 -8.45
CA GLY A 115 -4.09 -2.37 -7.84
C GLY A 115 -3.78 -3.72 -8.48
N ILE A 116 -2.53 -4.15 -8.49
CA ILE A 116 -2.13 -5.39 -9.16
C ILE A 116 -1.33 -6.32 -8.26
N GLY A 117 -1.39 -7.63 -8.53
CA GLY A 117 -0.55 -8.63 -7.88
C GLY A 117 0.07 -9.58 -8.91
N TYR A 118 1.28 -10.02 -8.63
CA TYR A 118 2.05 -10.96 -9.46
C TYR A 118 2.75 -12.01 -8.64
N ASP A 119 2.81 -13.24 -9.16
CA ASP A 119 3.76 -14.26 -8.74
C ASP A 119 5.03 -14.16 -9.60
N PHE A 120 6.15 -13.83 -8.98
CA PHE A 120 7.47 -13.75 -9.63
C PHE A 120 8.24 -15.06 -9.58
N SER A 121 7.70 -16.11 -8.99
CA SER A 121 8.33 -17.44 -8.92
C SER A 121 8.46 -18.14 -10.28
N THR A 122 7.76 -17.63 -11.28
CA THR A 122 7.76 -18.20 -12.64
C THR A 122 8.96 -17.75 -13.47
N ILE A 123 9.73 -16.76 -13.02
CA ILE A 123 10.94 -16.26 -13.68
C ILE A 123 12.14 -17.04 -13.17
N ARG A 124 12.99 -17.53 -14.09
CA ARG A 124 14.21 -18.27 -13.75
C ARG A 124 15.13 -17.49 -12.80
N PRO A 125 15.85 -18.18 -11.90
CA PRO A 125 16.70 -17.52 -10.94
C PRO A 125 17.92 -16.86 -11.59
N ARG A 126 18.51 -15.93 -10.87
CA ARG A 126 19.73 -15.24 -11.23
C ARG A 126 20.86 -16.27 -11.47
N GLY A 127 21.63 -16.06 -12.55
CA GLY A 127 22.73 -16.93 -12.94
C GLY A 127 22.28 -18.24 -13.61
N ALA A 128 20.98 -18.41 -13.91
CA ALA A 128 20.52 -19.52 -14.73
C ALA A 128 20.83 -19.27 -16.22
N ASP A 129 21.10 -20.36 -16.97
CA ASP A 129 21.42 -20.29 -18.39
C ASP A 129 20.30 -19.65 -19.22
N VAL A 130 20.61 -18.67 -20.05
CA VAL A 130 19.70 -18.14 -21.04
C VAL A 130 19.90 -18.85 -22.36
N LYS A 131 18.96 -19.70 -22.75
CA LYS A 131 19.03 -20.47 -24.00
C LYS A 131 19.22 -19.54 -25.21
N GLY A 132 20.28 -19.82 -26.00
CA GLY A 132 20.57 -19.11 -27.26
C GLY A 132 21.34 -17.79 -27.11
N VAL A 133 21.66 -17.39 -25.91
CA VAL A 133 22.50 -16.22 -25.61
C VAL A 133 23.52 -16.65 -24.55
N ALA A 134 24.82 -16.44 -24.81
CA ALA A 134 25.87 -16.79 -23.81
C ALA A 134 25.88 -15.74 -22.69
N ALA A 135 24.77 -15.68 -21.90
CA ALA A 135 24.60 -14.76 -20.78
C ALA A 135 23.81 -15.44 -19.64
N ASP A 136 24.09 -15.02 -18.43
CA ASP A 136 23.39 -15.45 -17.24
C ASP A 136 22.10 -14.65 -17.05
N ALA A 137 21.06 -15.30 -16.50
CA ALA A 137 19.79 -14.66 -16.18
C ALA A 137 19.93 -13.62 -15.06
N SER A 138 19.23 -12.52 -15.17
CA SER A 138 19.22 -11.43 -14.18
C SER A 138 18.42 -11.78 -12.92
N GLY A 139 17.50 -12.76 -13.00
CA GLY A 139 16.59 -13.14 -11.93
C GLY A 139 15.37 -12.24 -11.75
N PRO A 140 14.36 -12.70 -10.98
CA PRO A 140 13.08 -12.01 -10.82
C PRO A 140 13.20 -10.62 -10.20
N LEU A 141 14.10 -10.41 -9.23
CA LEU A 141 14.21 -9.12 -8.53
C LEU A 141 14.63 -7.98 -9.46
N SER A 142 15.51 -8.26 -10.43
CA SER A 142 15.91 -7.26 -11.42
C SER A 142 14.74 -6.79 -12.29
N PHE A 143 13.81 -7.69 -12.61
CA PHE A 143 12.59 -7.30 -13.31
C PHE A 143 11.60 -6.60 -12.38
N MET A 144 11.50 -6.98 -11.10
CA MET A 144 10.69 -6.23 -10.13
C MET A 144 11.12 -4.76 -10.03
N ASP A 145 12.41 -4.45 -10.13
CA ASP A 145 12.88 -3.05 -10.17
C ASP A 145 12.29 -2.28 -11.37
N VAL A 146 12.08 -2.94 -12.53
CA VAL A 146 11.42 -2.35 -13.71
C VAL A 146 9.94 -2.08 -13.44
N TRP A 147 9.21 -3.03 -12.80
CA TRP A 147 7.82 -2.82 -12.37
C TRP A 147 7.70 -1.67 -11.38
N ASP A 148 8.61 -1.59 -10.41
CA ASP A 148 8.64 -0.52 -9.42
C ASP A 148 8.82 0.86 -10.07
N ALA A 149 9.73 0.98 -11.03
CA ALA A 149 9.95 2.19 -11.81
C ALA A 149 8.73 2.57 -12.66
N MET A 150 8.09 1.59 -13.32
CA MET A 150 6.85 1.79 -14.08
C MET A 150 5.73 2.30 -13.16
N CYS A 151 5.52 1.67 -12.02
CA CYS A 151 4.48 2.04 -11.07
C CYS A 151 4.68 3.46 -10.51
N ARG A 152 5.92 3.86 -10.25
CA ARG A 152 6.25 5.25 -9.84
C ARG A 152 5.91 6.29 -10.92
N THR A 153 5.97 5.89 -12.18
CA THR A 153 5.74 6.78 -13.34
C THR A 153 4.27 6.92 -13.66
N ILE A 154 3.48 5.86 -13.50
CA ILE A 154 2.06 5.84 -13.87
C ILE A 154 1.20 6.37 -12.74
N MET A 155 0.51 7.48 -13.01
CA MET A 155 -0.54 8.02 -12.13
C MET A 155 -1.83 7.23 -12.35
N SER A 156 -2.32 6.54 -11.32
CA SER A 156 -3.64 5.89 -11.36
C SER A 156 -4.77 6.91 -11.54
N ALA A 157 -5.83 6.53 -12.24
CA ALA A 157 -7.04 7.34 -12.34
C ALA A 157 -7.55 7.70 -10.93
N GLY A 158 -7.61 9.01 -10.62
CA GLY A 158 -8.17 9.53 -9.36
C GLY A 158 -7.20 9.69 -8.19
N SER A 159 -6.00 10.20 -8.39
CA SER A 159 -5.06 10.64 -7.33
C SER A 159 -4.56 9.56 -6.34
N ARG A 160 -4.81 8.28 -6.56
CA ARG A 160 -4.26 7.20 -5.73
C ARG A 160 -2.93 6.74 -6.34
N ARG A 161 -1.88 6.61 -5.53
CA ARG A 161 -0.63 5.97 -5.94
C ARG A 161 -0.91 4.51 -6.30
N GLY A 162 -0.26 3.99 -7.33
CA GLY A 162 -0.30 2.58 -7.66
C GLY A 162 0.18 1.73 -6.48
N ALA A 163 -0.40 0.55 -6.32
CA ALA A 163 0.03 -0.42 -5.34
C ALA A 163 0.15 -1.78 -6.01
N MET A 164 1.23 -2.49 -5.74
CA MET A 164 1.51 -3.80 -6.29
C MET A 164 1.78 -4.81 -5.17
N MET A 165 1.40 -6.06 -5.38
CA MET A 165 1.84 -7.21 -4.59
C MET A 165 2.84 -8.01 -5.41
N ALA A 166 3.95 -8.39 -4.80
CA ALA A 166 4.84 -9.42 -5.30
C ALA A 166 4.78 -10.64 -4.39
N THR A 167 4.53 -11.80 -4.95
CA THR A 167 4.66 -13.06 -4.25
C THR A 167 5.83 -13.86 -4.81
N MET A 168 6.47 -14.66 -3.96
CA MET A 168 7.49 -15.62 -4.32
C MET A 168 7.38 -16.87 -3.47
N ARG A 169 7.50 -18.06 -4.11
CA ARG A 169 7.47 -19.34 -3.40
C ARG A 169 8.68 -19.49 -2.50
N CYS A 170 8.50 -20.10 -1.34
CA CYS A 170 9.54 -20.34 -0.36
C CYS A 170 10.63 -21.34 -0.85
N ASP A 171 10.40 -22.04 -1.96
CA ASP A 171 11.35 -22.94 -2.60
C ASP A 171 12.04 -22.35 -3.83
N HIS A 172 11.81 -21.07 -4.18
CA HIS A 172 12.48 -20.44 -5.31
C HIS A 172 13.98 -20.20 -5.00
N PRO A 173 14.92 -20.43 -5.95
CA PRO A 173 16.35 -20.24 -5.69
C PRO A 173 16.76 -18.83 -5.26
N ASP A 174 16.03 -17.78 -5.70
CA ASP A 174 16.30 -16.39 -5.32
C ASP A 174 15.50 -15.92 -4.10
N ILE A 175 14.89 -16.84 -3.33
CA ILE A 175 14.03 -16.49 -2.20
C ILE A 175 14.77 -15.68 -1.13
N GLU A 176 16.04 -15.97 -0.85
CA GLU A 176 16.81 -15.22 0.14
C GLU A 176 17.02 -13.75 -0.27
N GLN A 177 17.24 -13.50 -1.57
CA GLN A 177 17.32 -12.13 -2.10
C GLN A 177 15.97 -11.41 -2.03
N PHE A 178 14.87 -12.14 -2.28
CA PHE A 178 13.51 -11.60 -2.14
C PHE A 178 13.23 -11.18 -0.69
N ILE A 179 13.55 -12.02 0.28
CA ILE A 179 13.36 -11.75 1.71
C ILE A 179 14.08 -10.46 2.13
N THR A 180 15.30 -10.26 1.65
CA THR A 180 16.13 -9.12 2.06
C THR A 180 15.97 -7.87 1.18
N ALA A 181 15.12 -7.91 0.15
CA ALA A 181 15.01 -6.82 -0.83
C ALA A 181 14.62 -5.46 -0.24
N LYS A 182 13.86 -5.45 0.86
CA LYS A 182 13.40 -4.23 1.57
C LYS A 182 14.35 -3.76 2.68
N SER A 183 15.49 -4.41 2.88
CA SER A 183 16.54 -3.89 3.77
C SER A 183 17.11 -2.56 3.27
N ASP A 184 17.03 -2.30 1.96
CA ASP A 184 17.18 -0.97 1.38
C ASP A 184 15.81 -0.27 1.34
N PRO A 185 15.57 0.76 2.18
CA PRO A 185 14.26 1.42 2.25
C PRO A 185 13.90 2.20 0.97
N ALA A 186 14.83 2.40 0.03
CA ALA A 186 14.56 3.04 -1.25
C ALA A 186 14.09 2.06 -2.33
N ARG A 187 14.35 0.76 -2.17
CA ARG A 187 14.09 -0.26 -3.19
C ARG A 187 12.67 -0.83 -3.09
N LEU A 188 12.06 -1.10 -4.24
CA LEU A 188 10.75 -1.78 -4.40
C LEU A 188 9.61 -1.16 -3.56
N ARG A 189 9.60 0.17 -3.41
CA ARG A 189 8.63 0.88 -2.55
C ARG A 189 7.18 0.80 -3.05
N MET A 190 6.97 0.48 -4.32
CA MET A 190 5.63 0.33 -4.89
C MET A 190 5.06 -1.07 -4.69
N PHE A 191 5.85 -2.01 -4.17
CA PHE A 191 5.44 -3.36 -3.86
C PHE A 191 5.15 -3.54 -2.36
N ASN A 192 4.09 -4.29 -2.07
CA ASN A 192 3.99 -5.12 -0.89
C ASN A 192 4.54 -6.49 -1.25
N MET A 193 5.35 -7.08 -0.40
CA MET A 193 6.03 -8.35 -0.69
C MET A 193 5.56 -9.43 0.26
N SER A 194 5.30 -10.65 -0.25
CA SER A 194 4.89 -11.79 0.57
C SER A 194 5.51 -13.10 0.07
N VAL A 195 5.93 -13.93 1.01
CA VAL A 195 6.41 -15.28 0.73
C VAL A 195 5.24 -16.25 0.71
N LEU A 196 5.14 -17.05 -0.34
CA LEU A 196 4.20 -18.17 -0.43
C LEU A 196 4.79 -19.36 0.31
N VAL A 197 4.27 -19.64 1.48
CA VAL A 197 4.70 -20.70 2.37
C VAL A 197 3.79 -21.91 2.23
N THR A 198 4.39 -23.09 2.02
CA THR A 198 3.67 -24.36 1.87
C THR A 198 3.59 -25.13 3.18
N ASP A 199 2.61 -26.02 3.32
CA ASP A 199 2.52 -26.91 4.48
C ASP A 199 3.77 -27.80 4.63
N PRO A 200 4.35 -28.42 3.55
CA PRO A 200 5.60 -29.16 3.65
C PRO A 200 6.80 -28.32 4.15
N PHE A 201 6.85 -27.02 3.79
CA PHE A 201 7.88 -26.14 4.34
C PHE A 201 7.71 -25.93 5.85
N MET A 202 6.48 -25.66 6.31
CA MET A 202 6.20 -25.48 7.74
C MET A 202 6.50 -26.75 8.56
N GLU A 203 6.18 -27.92 8.01
CA GLU A 203 6.57 -29.20 8.62
C GLU A 203 8.09 -29.37 8.69
N ALA A 204 8.82 -29.00 7.62
CA ALA A 204 10.28 -29.01 7.61
C ALA A 204 10.86 -28.01 8.63
N VAL A 205 10.26 -26.83 8.80
CA VAL A 205 10.63 -25.84 9.85
C VAL A 205 10.49 -26.44 11.24
N LYS A 206 9.37 -27.11 11.54
CA LYS A 206 9.13 -27.76 12.83
C LYS A 206 10.13 -28.90 13.09
N ALA A 207 10.38 -29.70 12.06
CA ALA A 207 11.31 -30.84 12.14
C ALA A 207 12.79 -30.45 12.09
N ASP A 208 13.12 -29.16 11.82
CA ASP A 208 14.48 -28.68 11.55
C ASP A 208 15.18 -29.47 10.41
N GLY A 209 14.40 -29.72 9.35
CA GLY A 209 14.81 -30.53 8.21
C GLY A 209 15.40 -29.70 7.06
N PRO A 210 15.99 -30.39 6.06
CA PRO A 210 16.48 -29.74 4.84
C PRO A 210 15.31 -29.26 3.98
N TRP A 211 15.56 -28.18 3.23
CA TRP A 211 14.63 -27.61 2.27
C TRP A 211 15.35 -27.30 0.95
N GLU A 212 14.83 -27.85 -0.13
CA GLU A 212 15.43 -27.68 -1.46
C GLU A 212 14.87 -26.42 -2.14
N LEU A 213 15.76 -25.59 -2.68
CA LEU A 213 15.43 -24.45 -3.52
C LEU A 213 15.50 -24.89 -4.98
N VAL A 214 14.34 -24.87 -5.67
CA VAL A 214 14.14 -25.52 -6.96
C VAL A 214 13.56 -24.57 -8.00
N PHE A 215 13.96 -24.74 -9.27
CA PHE A 215 13.32 -24.12 -10.41
C PHE A 215 13.22 -25.14 -11.57
N GLY A 216 12.00 -25.39 -12.02
CA GLY A 216 11.72 -26.55 -12.88
C GLY A 216 12.12 -27.85 -12.19
N ASP A 217 12.85 -28.70 -12.90
CA ASP A 217 13.32 -29.99 -12.37
C ASP A 217 14.70 -29.90 -11.72
N LYS A 218 15.26 -28.70 -11.55
CA LYS A 218 16.62 -28.50 -11.04
C LYS A 218 16.62 -28.00 -9.61
N VAL A 219 17.34 -28.73 -8.73
CA VAL A 219 17.72 -28.26 -7.38
C VAL A 219 18.94 -27.34 -7.52
N TYR A 220 18.85 -26.12 -7.06
CA TYR A 220 19.93 -25.12 -7.07
C TYR A 220 20.70 -25.14 -5.75
N HIS A 221 19.99 -25.17 -4.64
CA HIS A 221 20.54 -25.15 -3.30
C HIS A 221 19.69 -26.01 -2.35
N THR A 222 20.30 -26.49 -1.27
CA THR A 222 19.59 -27.07 -0.13
C THR A 222 19.97 -26.27 1.11
N VAL A 223 18.97 -25.78 1.83
CA VAL A 223 19.12 -24.97 3.06
C VAL A 223 18.42 -25.67 4.23
N GLN A 224 18.67 -25.24 5.46
CA GLN A 224 17.85 -25.65 6.60
C GLN A 224 16.53 -24.83 6.60
N ALA A 225 15.40 -25.52 6.66
CA ALA A 225 14.08 -24.87 6.62
C ALA A 225 13.92 -23.84 7.76
N ARG A 226 14.40 -24.17 8.96
CA ARG A 226 14.35 -23.27 10.12
C ARG A 226 15.21 -22.03 9.94
N ASP A 227 16.38 -22.15 9.29
CA ASP A 227 17.22 -20.99 9.00
C ASP A 227 16.57 -20.05 8.00
N LEU A 228 15.95 -20.60 6.94
CA LEU A 228 15.19 -19.80 5.98
C LEU A 228 13.98 -19.12 6.64
N TRP A 229 13.25 -19.84 7.50
CA TRP A 229 12.16 -19.28 8.28
C TRP A 229 12.62 -18.14 9.19
N ASN A 230 13.73 -18.32 9.91
CA ASN A 230 14.32 -17.29 10.74
C ASN A 230 14.73 -16.04 9.93
N LYS A 231 15.22 -16.21 8.69
CA LYS A 231 15.52 -15.09 7.80
C LYS A 231 14.26 -14.32 7.40
N ILE A 232 13.16 -15.03 7.07
CA ILE A 232 11.86 -14.39 6.79
C ILE A 232 11.42 -13.59 8.01
N MET A 233 11.42 -14.21 9.18
CA MET A 233 10.99 -13.58 10.43
C MET A 233 11.86 -12.39 10.81
N GLN A 234 13.19 -12.47 10.63
CA GLN A 234 14.10 -11.35 10.93
C GLN A 234 13.83 -10.15 10.00
N ALA A 235 13.68 -10.39 8.69
CA ALA A 235 13.36 -9.31 7.75
C ALA A 235 12.01 -8.64 8.10
N THR A 236 11.00 -9.43 8.44
CA THR A 236 9.69 -8.92 8.83
C THR A 236 9.76 -8.16 10.16
N TYR A 237 10.54 -8.66 11.12
CA TYR A 237 10.76 -7.99 12.41
C TYR A 237 11.42 -6.61 12.25
N ASP A 238 12.40 -6.52 11.34
CA ASP A 238 13.20 -5.30 11.13
C ASP A 238 12.50 -4.31 10.18
N TYR A 239 11.79 -4.79 9.14
CA TYR A 239 11.29 -3.97 8.04
C TYR A 239 9.78 -4.11 7.78
N ALA A 240 9.04 -4.89 8.58
CA ALA A 240 7.63 -5.23 8.42
C ALA A 240 7.28 -6.02 7.13
N GLU A 241 8.28 -6.40 6.34
CA GLU A 241 8.14 -7.18 5.11
C GLU A 241 9.30 -8.19 4.98
N PRO A 242 9.07 -9.33 4.31
CA PRO A 242 7.85 -9.76 3.62
C PRO A 242 6.77 -10.28 4.58
N GLY A 243 5.50 -10.18 4.14
CA GLY A 243 4.40 -10.91 4.77
C GLY A 243 4.47 -12.41 4.46
N VAL A 244 3.63 -13.21 5.13
CA VAL A 244 3.54 -14.66 4.91
C VAL A 244 2.13 -15.04 4.45
N ILE A 245 2.06 -15.80 3.35
CA ILE A 245 0.83 -16.36 2.79
C ILE A 245 0.93 -17.90 2.86
N PHE A 246 0.00 -18.54 3.55
CA PHE A 246 -0.10 -20.00 3.65
C PHE A 246 -0.84 -20.54 2.44
N ILE A 247 -0.13 -20.71 1.34
CA ILE A 247 -0.71 -20.88 0.00
C ILE A 247 -1.46 -22.21 -0.16
N ASP A 248 -1.03 -23.26 0.51
CA ASP A 248 -1.70 -24.57 0.42
C ASP A 248 -3.11 -24.50 1.03
N ARG A 249 -3.27 -23.77 2.13
CA ARG A 249 -4.59 -23.57 2.77
C ARG A 249 -5.53 -22.78 1.89
N ILE A 250 -5.01 -21.79 1.17
CA ILE A 250 -5.79 -21.04 0.19
C ILE A 250 -6.29 -21.97 -0.91
N ASN A 251 -5.41 -22.76 -1.49
CA ASN A 251 -5.78 -23.68 -2.58
C ASN A 251 -6.68 -24.83 -2.10
N GLN A 252 -6.49 -25.34 -0.87
CA GLN A 252 -7.36 -26.34 -0.27
C GLN A 252 -8.79 -25.82 -0.02
N ALA A 253 -8.91 -24.55 0.41
CA ALA A 253 -10.19 -23.91 0.65
C ALA A 253 -10.87 -23.40 -0.64
N ASN A 254 -10.14 -23.27 -1.74
CA ASN A 254 -10.66 -22.71 -2.99
C ASN A 254 -11.78 -23.56 -3.59
N ASN A 255 -12.97 -22.98 -3.76
CA ASN A 255 -14.13 -23.63 -4.36
C ASN A 255 -13.91 -24.03 -5.82
N LEU A 256 -12.91 -23.43 -6.49
CA LEU A 256 -12.56 -23.67 -7.89
C LEU A 256 -11.25 -24.44 -8.09
N SER A 257 -10.79 -25.17 -7.07
CA SER A 257 -9.54 -25.97 -7.14
C SER A 257 -9.48 -26.94 -8.32
N TYR A 258 -10.63 -27.25 -8.97
CA TYR A 258 -10.71 -28.12 -10.13
C TYR A 258 -10.41 -27.42 -11.47
N VAL A 259 -10.33 -26.09 -11.52
CA VAL A 259 -10.06 -25.31 -12.76
C VAL A 259 -8.94 -24.30 -12.61
N GLU A 260 -8.43 -24.06 -11.39
CA GLU A 260 -7.43 -23.04 -11.14
C GLU A 260 -6.50 -23.40 -9.98
N THR A 261 -5.33 -22.76 -9.98
CA THR A 261 -4.40 -22.75 -8.85
C THR A 261 -4.04 -21.31 -8.54
N ILE A 262 -4.11 -20.94 -7.28
CA ILE A 262 -3.81 -19.59 -6.80
C ILE A 262 -2.34 -19.52 -6.38
N ALA A 263 -1.62 -18.49 -6.86
CA ALA A 263 -0.21 -18.24 -6.56
C ALA A 263 0.08 -16.76 -6.24
N ALA A 264 -0.95 -15.90 -6.24
CA ALA A 264 -0.79 -14.48 -5.93
C ALA A 264 -2.05 -13.92 -5.25
N THR A 265 -1.92 -12.73 -4.69
CA THR A 265 -3.03 -11.97 -4.10
C THR A 265 -3.03 -10.54 -4.61
N ASN A 266 -4.11 -9.81 -4.35
CA ASN A 266 -4.13 -8.36 -4.47
C ASN A 266 -3.17 -7.69 -3.44
N PRO A 267 -2.90 -6.38 -3.55
CA PRO A 267 -1.94 -5.69 -2.67
C PRO A 267 -2.19 -5.79 -1.17
N CYS A 268 -3.44 -5.99 -0.75
CA CYS A 268 -3.81 -6.08 0.68
C CYS A 268 -3.96 -7.53 1.19
N GLY A 269 -3.85 -8.53 0.31
CA GLY A 269 -3.83 -9.94 0.67
C GLY A 269 -5.17 -10.61 0.95
N GLU A 270 -6.30 -9.87 0.93
CA GLU A 270 -7.64 -10.43 1.20
C GLU A 270 -8.24 -11.19 0.04
N GLN A 271 -7.73 -10.98 -1.18
CA GLN A 271 -8.21 -11.64 -2.39
C GLN A 271 -7.08 -12.45 -3.06
N PRO A 272 -6.86 -13.69 -2.61
CA PRO A 272 -6.10 -14.66 -3.39
C PRO A 272 -6.86 -14.99 -4.66
N LEU A 273 -6.22 -14.79 -5.80
CA LEU A 273 -6.87 -14.88 -7.12
C LEU A 273 -6.01 -15.67 -8.10
N PRO A 274 -6.62 -16.36 -9.06
CA PRO A 274 -5.92 -16.96 -10.18
C PRO A 274 -5.43 -15.88 -11.16
N PRO A 275 -4.64 -16.23 -12.16
CA PRO A 275 -4.27 -15.33 -13.23
C PRO A 275 -5.47 -14.62 -13.84
N TYR A 276 -5.37 -13.30 -14.02
CA TYR A 276 -6.42 -12.37 -14.47
C TYR A 276 -7.63 -12.24 -13.54
N GLY A 277 -7.59 -12.82 -12.36
CA GLY A 277 -8.63 -12.69 -11.36
C GLY A 277 -8.85 -11.25 -10.92
N ALA A 278 -10.09 -10.86 -10.73
CA ALA A 278 -10.51 -9.52 -10.37
C ALA A 278 -11.12 -9.49 -8.96
N CYS A 279 -10.74 -8.50 -8.19
CA CYS A 279 -11.16 -8.28 -6.80
C CYS A 279 -12.38 -7.36 -6.76
N LEU A 280 -13.53 -7.90 -6.39
CA LEU A 280 -14.79 -7.18 -6.22
C LEU A 280 -15.20 -7.22 -4.75
N LEU A 281 -15.24 -6.08 -4.08
CA LEU A 281 -15.42 -5.99 -2.63
C LEU A 281 -16.63 -5.15 -2.23
N GLY A 282 -17.19 -5.52 -1.09
CA GLY A 282 -18.21 -4.78 -0.37
C GLY A 282 -18.25 -5.24 1.10
N SER A 283 -18.78 -4.42 1.99
CA SER A 283 -18.75 -4.70 3.42
C SER A 283 -20.08 -4.38 4.10
N ILE A 284 -20.56 -5.30 4.90
CA ILE A 284 -21.67 -5.07 5.82
C ILE A 284 -21.16 -4.29 7.03
N ASN A 285 -21.80 -3.19 7.38
CA ASN A 285 -21.46 -2.40 8.55
C ASN A 285 -22.22 -2.95 9.77
N LEU A 286 -21.54 -3.82 10.53
CA LEU A 286 -22.13 -4.48 11.68
C LEU A 286 -22.56 -3.49 12.77
N ALA A 287 -21.84 -2.40 12.96
CA ALA A 287 -22.17 -1.36 13.93
C ALA A 287 -23.55 -0.71 13.70
N ARG A 288 -24.03 -0.73 12.44
CA ARG A 288 -25.36 -0.18 12.08
C ARG A 288 -26.51 -1.16 12.29
N LEU A 289 -26.21 -2.41 12.63
CA LEU A 289 -27.19 -3.48 12.82
C LEU A 289 -27.35 -3.90 14.28
N VAL A 290 -26.63 -3.26 15.21
CA VAL A 290 -26.79 -3.53 16.65
C VAL A 290 -28.01 -2.80 17.16
N ALA A 291 -28.96 -3.54 17.72
CA ALA A 291 -30.09 -3.04 18.47
C ALA A 291 -29.72 -2.84 19.94
N ASP A 292 -30.28 -1.83 20.57
CA ASP A 292 -30.11 -1.49 22.00
C ASP A 292 -28.64 -1.45 22.46
N PRO A 293 -27.74 -0.69 21.75
CA PRO A 293 -26.32 -0.69 22.04
C PRO A 293 -26.01 -0.27 23.48
N PHE A 294 -25.10 -0.99 24.12
CA PHE A 294 -24.64 -0.80 25.50
C PHE A 294 -25.69 -1.10 26.56
N GLU A 295 -26.73 -1.86 26.22
CA GLU A 295 -27.76 -2.33 27.17
C GLU A 295 -27.67 -3.85 27.34
N ASP A 296 -28.27 -4.39 28.42
CA ASP A 296 -28.30 -5.84 28.64
C ASP A 296 -28.99 -6.61 27.51
N ALA A 297 -29.88 -5.95 26.77
CA ALA A 297 -30.61 -6.52 25.64
C ALA A 297 -29.88 -6.33 24.28
N ALA A 298 -28.66 -5.76 24.28
CA ALA A 298 -27.92 -5.48 23.06
C ALA A 298 -27.70 -6.76 22.24
N HIS A 299 -28.04 -6.72 20.97
CA HIS A 299 -27.89 -7.83 20.03
C HIS A 299 -27.76 -7.34 18.59
N LEU A 300 -27.20 -8.16 17.73
CA LEU A 300 -27.21 -7.91 16.29
C LEU A 300 -28.58 -8.33 15.73
N ASP A 301 -29.22 -7.47 14.94
CA ASP A 301 -30.46 -7.79 14.22
C ASP A 301 -30.15 -8.79 13.07
N GLU A 302 -30.34 -10.08 13.36
CA GLU A 302 -30.02 -11.15 12.42
C GLU A 302 -30.95 -11.19 11.21
N GLU A 303 -32.23 -10.74 11.33
CA GLU A 303 -33.17 -10.68 10.21
C GLU A 303 -32.77 -9.56 9.24
N ALA A 304 -32.49 -8.38 9.78
CA ALA A 304 -31.96 -7.26 8.98
C ALA A 304 -30.62 -7.60 8.33
N LEU A 305 -29.74 -8.33 9.05
CA LEU A 305 -28.47 -8.81 8.50
C LEU A 305 -28.67 -9.72 7.30
N GLN A 306 -29.54 -10.74 7.40
CA GLN A 306 -29.78 -11.70 6.31
C GLN A 306 -30.36 -11.00 5.06
N LYS A 307 -31.32 -10.11 5.24
CA LYS A 307 -31.89 -9.31 4.15
C LYS A 307 -30.83 -8.43 3.49
N LEU A 308 -30.03 -7.76 4.28
CA LEU A 308 -28.98 -6.87 3.80
C LEU A 308 -27.89 -7.64 3.02
N VAL A 309 -27.48 -8.81 3.53
CA VAL A 309 -26.52 -9.70 2.84
C VAL A 309 -27.07 -10.15 1.49
N ALA A 310 -28.33 -10.56 1.41
CA ALA A 310 -28.93 -11.00 0.15
C ALA A 310 -28.95 -9.86 -0.89
N THR A 311 -29.31 -8.65 -0.48
CA THR A 311 -29.29 -7.45 -1.35
C THR A 311 -27.87 -7.10 -1.77
N ALA A 312 -26.89 -7.14 -0.85
CA ALA A 312 -25.49 -6.86 -1.12
C ALA A 312 -24.90 -7.85 -2.14
N VAL A 313 -25.18 -9.17 -2.01
CA VAL A 313 -24.73 -10.19 -2.97
C VAL A 313 -25.28 -9.90 -4.37
N ARG A 314 -26.57 -9.53 -4.49
CA ARG A 314 -27.15 -9.14 -5.78
C ARG A 314 -26.49 -7.88 -6.36
N MET A 315 -26.27 -6.86 -5.53
CA MET A 315 -25.57 -5.64 -5.96
C MET A 315 -24.17 -5.97 -6.49
N MET A 316 -23.43 -6.82 -5.79
CA MET A 316 -22.09 -7.23 -6.20
C MET A 316 -22.11 -8.09 -7.46
N ASP A 317 -23.06 -9.02 -7.63
CA ASP A 317 -23.23 -9.76 -8.87
C ASP A 317 -23.49 -8.81 -10.05
N ASN A 318 -24.31 -7.78 -9.85
CA ASN A 318 -24.60 -6.78 -10.87
C ASN A 318 -23.39 -5.93 -11.25
N VAL A 319 -22.45 -5.71 -10.34
CA VAL A 319 -21.18 -5.00 -10.66
C VAL A 319 -20.37 -5.75 -11.71
N VAL A 320 -20.40 -7.11 -11.73
CA VAL A 320 -19.70 -7.91 -12.74
C VAL A 320 -20.21 -7.55 -14.15
N ASP A 321 -21.51 -7.32 -14.30
CA ASP A 321 -22.13 -6.99 -15.59
C ASP A 321 -22.05 -5.47 -15.90
N ALA A 322 -21.99 -4.63 -14.88
CA ALA A 322 -21.99 -3.16 -15.03
C ALA A 322 -20.58 -2.58 -15.26
N SER A 323 -19.53 -3.31 -14.87
CA SER A 323 -18.15 -2.81 -14.90
C SER A 323 -17.54 -2.84 -16.30
N LYS A 324 -16.46 -2.06 -16.46
CA LYS A 324 -15.54 -2.14 -17.59
C LYS A 324 -14.24 -2.74 -17.11
N PHE A 325 -13.57 -3.46 -17.99
CA PHE A 325 -12.33 -4.14 -17.67
C PHE A 325 -11.18 -3.59 -18.49
N PRO A 326 -9.98 -3.44 -17.90
CA PRO A 326 -8.78 -3.01 -18.59
C PRO A 326 -8.33 -3.97 -19.71
N LEU A 327 -8.49 -5.28 -19.47
CA LEU A 327 -8.07 -6.36 -20.38
C LEU A 327 -9.25 -7.33 -20.63
N ALA A 328 -9.30 -7.92 -21.83
CA ALA A 328 -10.33 -8.88 -22.20
C ALA A 328 -10.25 -10.17 -21.36
N GLU A 329 -9.04 -10.60 -20.98
CA GLU A 329 -8.81 -11.77 -20.14
C GLU A 329 -9.39 -11.57 -18.73
N GLN A 330 -9.31 -10.35 -18.17
CA GLN A 330 -9.92 -10.01 -16.89
C GLN A 330 -11.45 -10.01 -16.97
N GLU A 331 -12.03 -9.56 -18.08
CA GLU A 331 -13.46 -9.61 -18.33
C GLU A 331 -13.95 -11.06 -18.40
N ALA A 332 -13.27 -11.90 -19.20
CA ALA A 332 -13.59 -13.32 -19.34
C ALA A 332 -13.53 -14.06 -18.00
N GLU A 333 -12.45 -13.84 -17.22
CA GLU A 333 -12.28 -14.43 -15.88
C GLU A 333 -13.42 -14.02 -14.93
N ALA A 334 -13.77 -12.72 -14.91
CA ALA A 334 -14.84 -12.21 -14.08
C ALA A 334 -16.21 -12.77 -14.47
N GLN A 335 -16.51 -12.89 -15.76
CA GLN A 335 -17.78 -13.42 -16.25
C GLN A 335 -17.89 -14.93 -16.05
N ASP A 336 -16.82 -15.69 -16.27
CA ASP A 336 -16.82 -17.15 -16.19
C ASP A 336 -17.00 -17.69 -14.77
N LYS A 337 -16.55 -16.93 -13.76
CA LYS A 337 -16.52 -17.35 -12.35
C LYS A 337 -17.40 -16.50 -11.45
N ARG A 338 -17.68 -15.26 -11.82
CA ARG A 338 -18.52 -14.31 -11.07
C ARG A 338 -18.14 -14.21 -9.59
N ARG A 339 -16.83 -14.17 -9.31
CA ARG A 339 -16.27 -14.12 -7.97
C ARG A 339 -16.56 -12.76 -7.32
N ILE A 340 -17.06 -12.77 -6.09
CA ILE A 340 -17.26 -11.58 -5.26
C ILE A 340 -16.60 -11.78 -3.90
N GLY A 341 -16.42 -10.69 -3.15
CA GLY A 341 -15.82 -10.69 -1.81
C GLY A 341 -16.61 -9.80 -0.86
N LEU A 342 -17.72 -10.32 -0.33
CA LEU A 342 -18.50 -9.67 0.70
C LEU A 342 -17.81 -9.86 2.04
N GLY A 343 -17.54 -8.76 2.76
CA GLY A 343 -16.96 -8.76 4.08
C GLY A 343 -17.76 -7.94 5.08
N VAL A 344 -17.09 -7.55 6.14
CA VAL A 344 -17.66 -6.73 7.21
C VAL A 344 -16.77 -5.53 7.51
N THR A 345 -17.36 -4.51 8.14
CA THR A 345 -16.68 -3.41 8.84
C THR A 345 -17.46 -3.12 10.12
N GLY A 346 -16.87 -2.38 11.07
CA GLY A 346 -17.53 -2.12 12.34
C GLY A 346 -17.67 -3.34 13.26
N LEU A 347 -16.85 -4.39 13.06
CA LEU A 347 -16.91 -5.58 13.91
C LEU A 347 -16.53 -5.25 15.36
N ALA A 348 -15.43 -4.53 15.57
CA ALA A 348 -15.00 -4.16 16.91
C ALA A 348 -16.01 -3.25 17.60
N ASP A 349 -16.57 -2.26 16.88
CA ASP A 349 -17.66 -1.43 17.41
C ASP A 349 -18.86 -2.26 17.84
N ALA A 350 -19.31 -3.20 16.99
CA ALA A 350 -20.44 -4.06 17.31
C ALA A 350 -20.16 -4.92 18.56
N LEU A 351 -18.94 -5.43 18.73
CA LEU A 351 -18.54 -6.15 19.95
C LEU A 351 -18.59 -5.25 21.17
N LEU A 352 -18.06 -4.02 21.09
CA LEU A 352 -18.13 -3.04 22.17
C LEU A 352 -19.57 -2.70 22.54
N MET A 353 -20.46 -2.53 21.57
CA MET A 353 -21.88 -2.26 21.79
C MET A 353 -22.59 -3.40 22.50
N LEU A 354 -22.09 -4.63 22.38
CA LEU A 354 -22.58 -5.81 23.11
C LEU A 354 -21.85 -6.05 24.44
N GLY A 355 -20.94 -5.18 24.85
CA GLY A 355 -20.13 -5.35 26.06
C GLY A 355 -19.07 -6.44 25.97
N LEU A 356 -18.64 -6.81 24.77
CA LEU A 356 -17.67 -7.88 24.53
C LEU A 356 -16.27 -7.30 24.27
N ARG A 357 -15.29 -7.76 25.06
CA ARG A 357 -13.88 -7.36 24.87
C ARG A 357 -13.30 -8.05 23.63
N TYR A 358 -12.82 -7.27 22.67
CA TYR A 358 -12.09 -7.80 21.51
C TYR A 358 -10.93 -8.69 21.94
N GLY A 359 -10.75 -9.87 21.30
CA GLY A 359 -9.72 -10.85 21.66
C GLY A 359 -10.11 -11.82 22.79
N SER A 360 -11.24 -11.62 23.47
CA SER A 360 -11.77 -12.62 24.40
C SER A 360 -12.33 -13.84 23.64
N ASP A 361 -12.45 -14.97 24.34
CA ASP A 361 -13.04 -16.18 23.75
C ASP A 361 -14.52 -15.98 23.40
N GLU A 362 -15.21 -15.12 24.14
CA GLU A 362 -16.60 -14.76 23.86
C GLU A 362 -16.72 -13.92 22.60
N ALA A 363 -15.86 -12.91 22.43
CA ALA A 363 -15.80 -12.11 21.20
C ALA A 363 -15.43 -12.97 19.99
N ALA A 364 -14.50 -13.91 20.13
CA ALA A 364 -14.12 -14.83 19.07
C ALA A 364 -15.31 -15.74 18.67
N ARG A 365 -16.02 -16.34 19.63
CA ARG A 365 -17.23 -17.14 19.35
C ARG A 365 -18.34 -16.31 18.72
N GLN A 366 -18.52 -15.07 19.17
CA GLN A 366 -19.53 -14.17 18.61
C GLN A 366 -19.18 -13.78 17.17
N THR A 367 -17.92 -13.51 16.88
CA THR A 367 -17.41 -13.22 15.53
C THR A 367 -17.63 -14.41 14.61
N GLU A 368 -17.27 -15.63 15.06
CA GLU A 368 -17.50 -16.85 14.29
C GLU A 368 -18.99 -17.05 13.98
N ARG A 369 -19.89 -16.84 14.94
CA ARG A 369 -21.34 -16.95 14.75
C ARG A 369 -21.87 -15.94 13.73
N TRP A 370 -21.47 -14.67 13.80
CA TRP A 370 -21.90 -13.65 12.84
C TRP A 370 -21.41 -13.94 11.43
N LEU A 371 -20.12 -14.31 11.28
CA LEU A 371 -19.56 -14.61 9.97
C LEU A 371 -20.13 -15.90 9.38
N HIS A 372 -20.47 -16.90 10.20
CA HIS A 372 -21.23 -18.06 9.76
C HIS A 372 -22.61 -17.66 9.19
N ALA A 373 -23.35 -16.83 9.94
CA ALA A 373 -24.67 -16.33 9.47
C ALA A 373 -24.55 -15.55 8.15
N ILE A 374 -23.52 -14.70 8.02
CA ILE A 374 -23.24 -13.96 6.76
C ILE A 374 -22.88 -14.91 5.61
N ALA A 375 -22.00 -15.89 5.86
CA ALA A 375 -21.62 -16.86 4.84
C ALA A 375 -22.84 -17.65 4.34
N ARG A 376 -23.65 -18.22 5.26
CA ARG A 376 -24.88 -18.90 4.91
C ARG A 376 -25.82 -18.05 4.09
N ALA A 377 -26.10 -16.82 4.55
CA ALA A 377 -27.01 -15.90 3.86
C ALA A 377 -26.46 -15.54 2.46
N ALA A 378 -25.16 -15.33 2.32
CA ALA A 378 -24.51 -15.02 1.05
C ALA A 378 -24.61 -16.21 0.05
N TYR A 379 -24.29 -17.42 0.51
CA TYR A 379 -24.37 -18.61 -0.33
C TYR A 379 -25.81 -18.90 -0.77
N LEU A 380 -26.80 -18.81 0.13
CA LEU A 380 -28.22 -19.00 -0.21
C LEU A 380 -28.73 -17.90 -1.17
N ALA A 381 -28.34 -16.64 -0.95
CA ALA A 381 -28.67 -15.55 -1.88
C ALA A 381 -28.08 -15.80 -3.29
N SER A 382 -26.86 -16.31 -3.37
CA SER A 382 -26.24 -16.67 -4.65
C SER A 382 -26.91 -17.87 -5.32
N VAL A 383 -27.45 -18.83 -4.54
CA VAL A 383 -28.32 -19.91 -5.08
C VAL A 383 -29.62 -19.33 -5.64
N ASP A 384 -30.25 -18.38 -4.95
CA ASP A 384 -31.49 -17.75 -5.45
C ASP A 384 -31.19 -16.93 -6.72
N LEU A 385 -30.06 -16.26 -6.82
CA LEU A 385 -29.59 -15.65 -8.07
C LEU A 385 -29.39 -16.69 -9.19
N ALA A 386 -28.86 -17.88 -8.86
CA ALA A 386 -28.68 -18.93 -9.85
C ALA A 386 -30.01 -19.47 -10.37
N LYS A 387 -31.04 -19.58 -9.54
CA LYS A 387 -32.40 -19.92 -9.98
C LYS A 387 -32.96 -18.91 -10.97
N GLU A 388 -32.65 -17.64 -10.81
CA GLU A 388 -33.16 -16.52 -11.61
C GLU A 388 -32.32 -16.24 -12.87
N LYS A 389 -30.98 -16.24 -12.73
CA LYS A 389 -30.02 -15.78 -13.75
C LYS A 389 -29.10 -16.89 -14.28
N GLY A 390 -29.21 -18.11 -13.75
CA GLY A 390 -28.30 -19.24 -14.04
C GLY A 390 -27.06 -19.28 -13.17
N ALA A 391 -26.46 -20.45 -13.00
CA ALA A 391 -25.19 -20.65 -12.32
C ALA A 391 -24.05 -19.99 -13.10
N PHE A 392 -22.90 -19.75 -12.42
CA PHE A 392 -21.71 -19.26 -13.12
C PHE A 392 -21.21 -20.29 -14.17
N PRO A 393 -20.63 -19.84 -15.32
CA PRO A 393 -20.34 -20.70 -16.46
C PRO A 393 -19.50 -21.94 -16.17
N LEU A 394 -18.49 -21.83 -15.30
CA LEU A 394 -17.58 -22.95 -14.96
C LEU A 394 -18.08 -23.82 -13.78
N PHE A 395 -19.32 -23.66 -13.36
CA PHE A 395 -19.89 -24.44 -12.25
C PHE A 395 -19.96 -25.94 -12.57
N ASN A 396 -19.42 -26.73 -11.64
CA ASN A 396 -19.55 -28.18 -11.64
C ASN A 396 -19.94 -28.63 -10.22
N ALA A 397 -21.14 -29.06 -10.01
CA ALA A 397 -21.73 -29.34 -8.69
C ALA A 397 -20.90 -30.35 -7.88
N GLU A 398 -20.47 -31.46 -8.48
CA GLU A 398 -19.70 -32.51 -7.79
C GLU A 398 -18.36 -31.98 -7.30
N LYS A 399 -17.61 -31.32 -8.19
CA LYS A 399 -16.27 -30.79 -7.88
C LYS A 399 -16.33 -29.60 -6.92
N TYR A 400 -17.32 -28.72 -7.13
CA TYR A 400 -17.52 -27.55 -6.27
C TYR A 400 -17.83 -27.94 -4.82
N LEU A 401 -18.76 -28.89 -4.63
CA LEU A 401 -19.17 -29.38 -3.31
C LEU A 401 -18.11 -30.24 -2.62
N ALA A 402 -17.08 -30.68 -3.34
CA ALA A 402 -15.92 -31.38 -2.79
C ALA A 402 -14.81 -30.45 -2.32
N SER A 403 -14.93 -29.11 -2.48
CA SER A 403 -13.94 -28.13 -2.01
C SER A 403 -13.88 -28.04 -0.49
N GLY A 404 -12.74 -27.58 0.04
CA GLY A 404 -12.54 -27.48 1.49
C GLY A 404 -13.56 -26.57 2.17
N THR A 405 -13.90 -25.42 1.59
CA THR A 405 -14.94 -24.52 2.13
C THR A 405 -16.32 -25.19 2.14
N MET A 406 -16.65 -25.90 1.06
CA MET A 406 -17.96 -26.57 0.98
C MET A 406 -18.08 -27.77 1.93
N LEU A 407 -16.99 -28.47 2.23
CA LEU A 407 -17.03 -29.61 3.15
C LEU A 407 -17.42 -29.22 4.57
N GLN A 408 -17.18 -27.97 4.98
CA GLN A 408 -17.60 -27.46 6.29
C GLN A 408 -18.88 -26.65 6.28
N MET A 409 -19.43 -26.34 5.08
CA MET A 409 -20.70 -25.62 4.94
C MET A 409 -21.86 -26.49 5.33
N ASP A 410 -22.93 -25.89 5.87
CA ASP A 410 -24.15 -26.56 6.32
C ASP A 410 -24.82 -27.35 5.19
N GLU A 411 -25.40 -28.53 5.51
CA GLU A 411 -25.92 -29.46 4.51
C GLU A 411 -27.13 -28.91 3.74
N ASP A 412 -27.95 -28.08 4.35
CA ASP A 412 -29.07 -27.43 3.64
C ASP A 412 -28.58 -26.45 2.56
N VAL A 413 -27.50 -25.70 2.83
CA VAL A 413 -26.85 -24.83 1.83
C VAL A 413 -26.23 -25.68 0.72
N ARG A 414 -25.49 -26.73 1.08
CA ARG A 414 -24.89 -27.68 0.10
C ARG A 414 -25.93 -28.35 -0.76
N GLY A 415 -27.05 -28.75 -0.14
CA GLY A 415 -28.23 -29.32 -0.85
C GLY A 415 -28.81 -28.32 -1.83
N ALA A 416 -29.04 -27.09 -1.44
CA ALA A 416 -29.54 -26.02 -2.31
C ALA A 416 -28.61 -25.76 -3.51
N ILE A 417 -27.28 -25.76 -3.27
CA ILE A 417 -26.30 -25.63 -4.38
C ILE A 417 -26.33 -26.81 -5.31
N ARG A 418 -26.48 -28.04 -4.79
CA ARG A 418 -26.59 -29.27 -5.58
C ARG A 418 -27.79 -29.24 -6.51
N ASP A 419 -28.92 -28.77 -6.00
CA ASP A 419 -30.22 -28.83 -6.70
C ASP A 419 -30.39 -27.66 -7.68
N HIS A 420 -29.83 -26.50 -7.41
CA HIS A 420 -30.10 -25.27 -8.16
C HIS A 420 -28.86 -24.59 -8.76
N GLY A 421 -27.65 -25.05 -8.41
CA GLY A 421 -26.42 -24.36 -8.75
C GLY A 421 -26.19 -23.13 -7.88
N ILE A 422 -25.15 -22.39 -8.20
CA ILE A 422 -24.78 -21.15 -7.51
C ILE A 422 -24.29 -20.11 -8.53
N ARG A 423 -24.65 -18.84 -8.32
CA ARG A 423 -24.34 -17.73 -9.25
C ARG A 423 -22.89 -17.25 -9.17
N ASN A 424 -22.29 -17.24 -7.98
CA ASN A 424 -20.98 -16.68 -7.70
C ASN A 424 -20.07 -17.79 -7.14
N ALA A 425 -18.86 -17.92 -7.67
CA ALA A 425 -17.95 -19.01 -7.31
C ALA A 425 -17.37 -18.91 -5.90
N LEU A 426 -16.99 -17.70 -5.48
CA LEU A 426 -16.59 -17.35 -4.13
C LEU A 426 -17.34 -16.10 -3.72
N LEU A 427 -17.64 -15.95 -2.43
CA LEU A 427 -18.56 -14.92 -1.96
C LEU A 427 -18.00 -14.04 -0.85
N THR A 428 -17.03 -14.50 -0.04
CA THR A 428 -16.64 -13.80 1.20
C THR A 428 -15.17 -13.45 1.24
N SER A 429 -14.86 -12.24 1.72
CA SER A 429 -13.50 -11.72 1.89
C SER A 429 -13.52 -10.54 2.85
N ILE A 430 -12.52 -10.40 3.72
CA ILE A 430 -12.41 -9.25 4.61
C ILE A 430 -11.40 -8.25 4.08
N ALA A 431 -11.90 -7.15 3.52
CA ALA A 431 -11.12 -6.04 3.03
C ALA A 431 -10.62 -5.12 4.16
N PRO A 432 -9.55 -4.33 3.95
CA PRO A 432 -9.07 -3.37 4.96
C PRO A 432 -10.08 -2.28 5.33
N THR A 433 -10.96 -1.90 4.42
CA THR A 433 -12.03 -0.89 4.54
C THR A 433 -11.61 0.51 5.05
N GLY A 434 -10.32 0.83 5.13
CA GLY A 434 -9.82 2.02 5.81
C GLY A 434 -10.47 3.36 5.42
N THR A 435 -10.69 3.62 4.13
CA THR A 435 -11.33 4.86 3.68
C THR A 435 -12.86 4.81 3.79
N ILE A 436 -13.48 3.66 3.49
CA ILE A 436 -14.95 3.55 3.58
C ILE A 436 -15.45 3.51 5.04
N SER A 437 -14.64 3.06 5.99
CA SER A 437 -14.93 3.14 7.42
C SER A 437 -14.98 4.59 7.91
N LEU A 438 -14.01 5.41 7.47
CA LEU A 438 -14.04 6.86 7.76
C LEU A 438 -15.28 7.54 7.16
N TYR A 439 -15.62 7.19 5.91
CA TYR A 439 -16.83 7.66 5.24
C TYR A 439 -18.10 7.28 6.00
N ALA A 440 -18.13 6.13 6.65
CA ALA A 440 -19.26 5.66 7.44
C ALA A 440 -19.29 6.18 8.90
N GLY A 441 -18.45 7.17 9.24
CA GLY A 441 -18.39 7.77 10.57
C GLY A 441 -17.28 7.23 11.46
N ASN A 442 -16.18 6.75 10.87
CA ASN A 442 -15.02 6.18 11.56
C ASN A 442 -15.36 4.91 12.36
N VAL A 443 -16.15 4.02 11.76
CA VAL A 443 -16.33 2.66 12.30
C VAL A 443 -15.03 1.86 12.17
N SER A 444 -14.85 0.85 13.01
CA SER A 444 -13.67 -0.01 12.97
C SER A 444 -13.50 -0.70 11.61
N SER A 445 -12.27 -0.77 11.11
CA SER A 445 -11.97 -1.21 9.76
C SER A 445 -11.93 -2.74 9.65
N GLY A 446 -12.72 -3.33 8.78
CA GLY A 446 -12.74 -4.78 8.58
C GLY A 446 -13.02 -5.53 9.89
N ILE A 447 -12.11 -6.41 10.26
CA ILE A 447 -12.08 -7.09 11.56
C ILE A 447 -10.98 -6.55 12.49
N GLU A 448 -10.41 -5.39 12.18
CA GLU A 448 -9.45 -4.74 13.07
C GLU A 448 -10.13 -4.33 14.39
N PRO A 449 -9.40 -4.32 15.53
CA PRO A 449 -9.89 -3.66 16.73
C PRO A 449 -9.99 -2.15 16.47
N VAL A 450 -10.68 -1.45 17.37
CA VAL A 450 -10.60 0.02 17.39
C VAL A 450 -9.14 0.44 17.46
N PHE A 451 -8.71 1.31 16.56
CA PHE A 451 -7.30 1.70 16.50
C PHE A 451 -6.88 2.49 17.74
N ALA A 452 -7.64 3.55 18.04
CA ALA A 452 -7.53 4.39 19.23
C ALA A 452 -8.88 5.05 19.47
N TYR A 453 -9.17 5.43 20.70
CA TYR A 453 -10.45 6.06 21.05
C TYR A 453 -10.63 7.42 20.41
N ALA A 454 -9.55 8.17 20.31
CA ALA A 454 -9.43 9.39 19.52
C ALA A 454 -8.01 9.52 18.99
N TYR A 455 -7.84 10.10 17.82
CA TYR A 455 -6.52 10.38 17.24
C TYR A 455 -6.56 11.62 16.35
N THR A 456 -5.44 12.29 16.23
CA THR A 456 -5.29 13.43 15.32
C THR A 456 -4.90 12.94 13.93
N ARG A 457 -5.66 13.36 12.92
CA ARG A 457 -5.38 13.07 11.52
C ARG A 457 -5.03 14.33 10.75
N LYS A 458 -3.93 14.30 10.01
CA LYS A 458 -3.57 15.38 9.07
C LYS A 458 -4.30 15.14 7.74
N VAL A 459 -5.29 16.01 7.44
CA VAL A 459 -6.06 15.94 6.20
C VAL A 459 -5.52 16.95 5.20
N LEU A 460 -5.10 16.48 4.03
CA LEU A 460 -4.62 17.33 2.95
C LEU A 460 -5.81 18.05 2.29
N GLN A 461 -5.81 19.36 2.33
CA GLN A 461 -6.83 20.22 1.71
C GLN A 461 -6.56 20.42 0.20
N LYS A 462 -7.56 20.92 -0.54
CA LYS A 462 -7.47 21.17 -1.99
C LYS A 462 -6.40 22.22 -2.35
N ASP A 463 -6.12 23.15 -1.46
CA ASP A 463 -5.10 24.19 -1.61
C ASP A 463 -3.69 23.74 -1.27
N GLY A 464 -3.52 22.45 -0.89
CA GLY A 464 -2.24 21.88 -0.49
C GLY A 464 -1.91 22.06 0.99
N SER A 465 -2.73 22.79 1.76
CA SER A 465 -2.61 22.90 3.21
C SER A 465 -3.02 21.59 3.89
N ARG A 466 -2.60 21.40 5.15
CA ARG A 466 -3.03 20.28 5.99
C ARG A 466 -3.76 20.83 7.20
N THR A 467 -4.95 20.32 7.44
CA THR A 467 -5.68 20.57 8.70
C THR A 467 -5.52 19.35 9.61
N GLU A 468 -5.34 19.59 10.89
CA GLU A 468 -5.38 18.55 11.91
C GLU A 468 -6.81 18.43 12.42
N GLU A 469 -7.35 17.22 12.38
CA GLU A 469 -8.70 16.94 12.85
C GLU A 469 -8.65 15.81 13.86
N GLU A 470 -9.32 16.00 14.97
CA GLU A 470 -9.56 14.92 15.93
C GLU A 470 -10.64 14.01 15.37
N VAL A 471 -10.33 12.71 15.31
CA VAL A 471 -11.23 11.68 14.82
C VAL A 471 -11.49 10.71 15.98
N VAL A 472 -12.76 10.69 16.44
CA VAL A 472 -13.19 9.80 17.50
C VAL A 472 -13.73 8.50 16.91
N ASP A 473 -13.51 7.38 17.56
CA ASP A 473 -14.08 6.09 17.18
C ASP A 473 -15.61 6.11 17.30
N TYR A 474 -16.29 5.36 16.42
CA TYR A 474 -17.75 5.38 16.33
C TYR A 474 -18.44 4.88 17.61
N ALA A 475 -18.01 3.76 18.17
CA ALA A 475 -18.60 3.20 19.40
C ALA A 475 -18.29 4.09 20.62
N VAL A 476 -17.08 4.67 20.67
CA VAL A 476 -16.70 5.63 21.71
C VAL A 476 -17.55 6.89 21.64
N GLN A 477 -17.81 7.43 20.44
CA GLN A 477 -18.69 8.60 20.29
C GLN A 477 -20.11 8.27 20.74
N MET A 478 -20.66 7.12 20.34
CA MET A 478 -22.00 6.68 20.78
C MET A 478 -22.08 6.48 22.29
N TRP A 479 -21.03 5.95 22.92
CA TRP A 479 -20.96 5.83 24.39
C TRP A 479 -21.02 7.20 25.04
N ARG A 480 -20.20 8.16 24.57
CA ARG A 480 -20.19 9.53 25.09
C ARG A 480 -21.54 10.24 24.89
N ASP A 481 -22.18 10.05 23.76
CA ASP A 481 -23.50 10.63 23.48
C ASP A 481 -24.60 10.09 24.41
N LYS A 482 -24.48 8.80 24.83
CA LYS A 482 -25.46 8.14 25.69
C LYS A 482 -25.20 8.35 27.18
N PHE A 483 -23.93 8.33 27.61
CA PHE A 483 -23.54 8.31 29.01
C PHE A 483 -22.71 9.54 29.45
N GLY A 484 -22.45 10.48 28.54
CA GLY A 484 -21.61 11.66 28.82
C GLY A 484 -20.13 11.28 29.00
N ASP A 485 -19.42 12.06 29.82
CA ASP A 485 -17.98 11.88 30.08
C ASP A 485 -17.71 10.78 31.16
N THR A 486 -18.55 9.77 31.23
CA THR A 486 -18.31 8.63 32.10
C THR A 486 -17.10 7.82 31.61
N GLU A 487 -16.34 7.24 32.54
CA GLU A 487 -15.21 6.37 32.24
C GLU A 487 -15.66 5.20 31.35
N LEU A 488 -14.82 4.88 30.34
CA LEU A 488 -15.09 3.75 29.46
C LEU A 488 -14.93 2.44 30.24
N PRO A 489 -15.85 1.46 30.09
CA PRO A 489 -15.72 0.16 30.72
C PRO A 489 -14.45 -0.60 30.31
N ASP A 490 -13.98 -1.52 31.13
CA ASP A 490 -12.77 -2.33 30.92
C ASP A 490 -12.76 -3.15 29.62
N TYR A 491 -13.92 -3.42 29.04
CA TYR A 491 -14.03 -4.13 27.76
C TYR A 491 -13.74 -3.23 26.54
N PHE A 492 -13.67 -1.92 26.72
CA PHE A 492 -13.15 -1.02 25.70
C PHE A 492 -11.64 -1.20 25.61
N VAL A 493 -11.20 -1.83 24.55
CA VAL A 493 -9.79 -2.05 24.22
C VAL A 493 -9.48 -1.54 22.83
N ASN A 494 -8.24 -1.21 22.57
CA ASN A 494 -7.79 -0.72 21.27
C ASN A 494 -6.58 -1.53 20.77
N ALA A 495 -6.15 -1.24 19.53
CA ALA A 495 -5.08 -1.96 18.89
C ALA A 495 -3.74 -1.93 19.64
N GLN A 496 -3.52 -0.94 20.51
CA GLN A 496 -2.27 -0.76 21.25
C GLN A 496 -2.25 -1.53 22.58
N THR A 497 -3.43 -1.82 23.15
CA THR A 497 -3.56 -2.52 24.43
C THR A 497 -3.74 -4.04 24.28
N LEU A 498 -4.03 -4.50 23.06
CA LEU A 498 -4.25 -5.92 22.77
C LEU A 498 -2.94 -6.68 22.60
N SER A 499 -2.92 -7.94 23.06
CA SER A 499 -1.80 -8.83 22.78
C SER A 499 -1.82 -9.30 21.31
N PRO A 500 -0.67 -9.62 20.69
CA PRO A 500 -0.65 -10.23 19.36
C PRO A 500 -1.49 -11.50 19.24
N SER A 501 -1.55 -12.33 20.31
CA SER A 501 -2.39 -13.53 20.36
C SER A 501 -3.89 -13.22 20.30
N ASP A 502 -4.35 -12.10 20.88
CA ASP A 502 -5.74 -11.65 20.75
C ASP A 502 -6.11 -11.35 19.30
N HIS A 503 -5.20 -10.71 18.56
CA HIS A 503 -5.38 -10.44 17.13
C HIS A 503 -5.45 -11.74 16.30
N VAL A 504 -4.54 -12.70 16.55
CA VAL A 504 -4.53 -14.00 15.84
C VAL A 504 -5.80 -14.78 16.11
N LYS A 505 -6.26 -14.83 17.38
CA LYS A 505 -7.49 -15.50 17.79
C LYS A 505 -8.71 -14.97 16.99
N MET A 506 -8.85 -13.67 16.90
CA MET A 506 -9.96 -13.05 16.17
C MET A 506 -9.88 -13.31 14.66
N GLN A 507 -8.68 -13.25 14.08
CA GLN A 507 -8.48 -13.59 12.68
C GLN A 507 -8.80 -15.05 12.40
N ALA A 508 -8.37 -15.97 13.25
CA ALA A 508 -8.63 -17.40 13.10
C ALA A 508 -10.12 -17.72 13.21
N ALA A 509 -10.84 -17.10 14.17
CA ALA A 509 -12.28 -17.24 14.29
C ALA A 509 -13.03 -16.76 13.04
N ALA A 510 -12.61 -15.61 12.50
CA ALA A 510 -13.18 -15.07 11.26
C ALA A 510 -12.87 -15.95 10.04
N GLN A 511 -11.64 -16.46 9.91
CA GLN A 511 -11.18 -17.20 8.74
C GLN A 511 -11.96 -18.49 8.46
N LYS A 512 -12.57 -19.08 9.47
CA LYS A 512 -13.38 -20.29 9.30
C LYS A 512 -14.52 -20.14 8.28
N TRP A 513 -15.10 -18.94 8.18
CA TRP A 513 -16.27 -18.67 7.33
C TRP A 513 -15.98 -17.70 6.18
N ILE A 514 -14.70 -17.44 5.91
CA ILE A 514 -14.26 -16.62 4.78
C ILE A 514 -13.62 -17.54 3.74
N ASP A 515 -14.25 -17.66 2.59
CA ASP A 515 -13.80 -18.53 1.49
C ASP A 515 -12.54 -17.98 0.79
N SER A 516 -12.43 -16.67 0.63
CA SER A 516 -11.19 -16.01 0.18
C SER A 516 -10.21 -15.79 1.36
N SER A 517 -9.68 -14.60 1.58
CA SER A 517 -8.77 -14.33 2.68
C SER A 517 -9.18 -13.07 3.46
N ILE A 518 -8.34 -12.68 4.39
CA ILE A 518 -8.57 -11.59 5.33
C ILE A 518 -7.38 -10.65 5.31
N SER A 519 -7.64 -9.36 5.11
CA SER A 519 -6.66 -8.31 5.39
C SER A 519 -6.71 -7.95 6.86
N LYS A 520 -5.69 -8.33 7.60
CA LYS A 520 -5.57 -8.09 9.04
C LYS A 520 -4.14 -7.81 9.41
N THR A 521 -3.93 -6.75 10.18
CA THR A 521 -2.64 -6.42 10.77
C THR A 521 -2.61 -6.86 12.24
N ILE A 522 -1.60 -7.62 12.60
CA ILE A 522 -1.33 -7.97 14.00
C ILE A 522 -0.37 -6.93 14.56
N ASN A 523 -0.86 -6.07 15.44
CA ASN A 523 -0.03 -5.07 16.10
C ASN A 523 0.82 -5.74 17.18
N CYS A 524 2.12 -5.52 17.08
CA CYS A 524 3.10 -6.02 18.04
C CYS A 524 3.68 -4.85 18.84
N PRO A 525 3.92 -5.02 20.16
CA PRO A 525 4.66 -4.02 20.94
C PRO A 525 6.05 -3.77 20.36
N GLU A 526 6.57 -2.55 20.53
CA GLU A 526 7.91 -2.19 20.08
C GLU A 526 9.00 -3.07 20.69
N ASP A 527 8.83 -3.44 21.95
CA ASP A 527 9.75 -4.24 22.77
C ASP A 527 9.51 -5.76 22.69
N ILE A 528 8.62 -6.23 21.81
CA ILE A 528 8.38 -7.67 21.64
C ILE A 528 9.70 -8.40 21.31
N SER A 529 9.99 -9.48 22.03
CA SER A 529 11.17 -10.29 21.73
C SER A 529 11.05 -10.98 20.37
N PHE A 530 12.17 -11.24 19.72
CA PHE A 530 12.18 -11.92 18.42
C PHE A 530 11.53 -13.32 18.47
N ASP A 531 11.73 -14.07 19.57
CA ASP A 531 11.10 -15.36 19.72
C ASP A 531 9.58 -15.25 19.87
N ALA A 532 9.07 -14.32 20.70
CA ALA A 532 7.63 -14.07 20.81
C ALA A 532 7.03 -13.59 19.48
N PHE A 533 7.77 -12.81 18.69
CA PHE A 533 7.35 -12.39 17.36
C PHE A 533 7.20 -13.58 16.39
N LYS A 534 8.16 -14.50 16.37
CA LYS A 534 8.07 -15.74 15.57
C LYS A 534 6.87 -16.60 15.98
N ASP A 535 6.59 -16.68 17.27
CA ASP A 535 5.47 -17.44 17.81
C ASP A 535 4.11 -16.91 17.28
N VAL A 536 3.98 -15.62 17.01
CA VAL A 536 2.76 -15.06 16.39
C VAL A 536 2.46 -15.72 15.05
N TYR A 537 3.46 -15.88 14.21
CA TYR A 537 3.32 -16.53 12.90
C TYR A 537 3.03 -18.03 13.00
N MET A 538 3.65 -18.69 13.97
CA MET A 538 3.37 -20.11 14.23
C MET A 538 1.94 -20.30 14.75
N GLN A 539 1.46 -19.44 15.65
CA GLN A 539 0.07 -19.44 16.12
C GLN A 539 -0.91 -19.21 14.98
N ALA A 540 -0.64 -18.27 14.07
CA ALA A 540 -1.48 -18.01 12.91
C ALA A 540 -1.58 -19.27 12.02
N TRP A 541 -0.45 -19.94 11.77
CA TRP A 541 -0.45 -21.20 11.00
C TRP A 541 -1.18 -22.32 11.74
N ASP A 542 -0.93 -22.53 13.03
CA ASP A 542 -1.56 -23.59 13.83
C ASP A 542 -3.08 -23.40 13.96
N GLN A 543 -3.55 -22.14 14.01
CA GLN A 543 -4.98 -21.82 14.13
C GLN A 543 -5.72 -21.72 12.78
N GLY A 544 -5.09 -22.02 11.65
CA GLY A 544 -5.75 -22.13 10.36
C GLY A 544 -5.90 -20.81 9.59
N CYS A 545 -5.19 -19.76 9.95
CA CYS A 545 -5.14 -18.52 9.14
C CYS A 545 -4.54 -18.82 7.76
N LYS A 546 -4.99 -18.07 6.75
CA LYS A 546 -4.49 -18.16 5.35
C LYS A 546 -3.29 -17.24 5.08
N GLY A 547 -2.97 -16.35 6.00
CA GLY A 547 -1.84 -15.44 5.94
C GLY A 547 -1.64 -14.75 7.27
N CYS A 548 -0.49 -14.09 7.41
CA CYS A 548 -0.15 -13.33 8.60
C CYS A 548 0.67 -12.10 8.21
N THR A 549 0.25 -10.94 8.68
CA THR A 549 0.96 -9.67 8.52
C THR A 549 1.04 -8.99 9.88
N THR A 550 2.23 -8.55 10.26
CA THR A 550 2.47 -7.87 11.53
C THR A 550 2.90 -6.43 11.30
N TYR A 551 2.63 -5.58 12.28
CA TYR A 551 3.20 -4.26 12.37
C TYR A 551 3.85 -4.10 13.75
N ARG A 552 5.11 -3.72 13.76
CA ARG A 552 5.88 -3.36 14.95
C ARG A 552 6.49 -1.97 14.75
N PRO A 553 6.19 -0.98 15.61
CA PRO A 553 6.85 0.32 15.55
C PRO A 553 8.37 0.15 15.70
N ASN A 554 9.14 0.84 14.87
CA ASN A 554 10.59 0.93 14.97
C ASN A 554 11.10 2.16 14.18
N ASP A 555 12.40 2.47 14.29
CA ASP A 555 13.02 3.63 13.64
C ASP A 555 12.94 3.59 12.10
N VAL A 556 12.77 2.40 11.49
CA VAL A 556 12.68 2.21 10.04
C VAL A 556 11.25 2.37 9.53
N THR A 557 10.27 1.78 10.23
CA THR A 557 8.86 1.78 9.84
C THR A 557 8.13 3.07 10.24
N GLY A 558 8.67 3.77 11.24
CA GLY A 558 8.07 4.98 11.79
C GLY A 558 6.75 4.71 12.54
N SER A 559 6.22 5.73 13.21
CA SER A 559 4.85 5.70 13.73
C SER A 559 3.88 6.22 12.68
N VAL A 560 2.97 5.37 12.19
CA VAL A 560 2.01 5.74 11.13
C VAL A 560 0.93 6.70 11.64
N LEU A 561 0.64 6.67 12.96
CA LEU A 561 -0.34 7.53 13.62
C LEU A 561 0.16 7.87 15.02
N THR A 562 0.18 9.17 15.36
CA THR A 562 0.46 9.63 16.72
C THR A 562 -0.85 9.77 17.48
N VAL A 563 -0.98 9.03 18.58
CA VAL A 563 -2.05 9.24 19.58
C VAL A 563 -1.56 10.38 20.49
N SER A 564 -2.35 11.45 20.60
CA SER A 564 -2.11 12.43 21.65
C SER A 564 -2.38 11.74 23.00
N GLU A 565 -1.33 11.58 23.81
CA GLU A 565 -1.49 11.20 25.21
C GLU A 565 -2.31 12.31 25.87
N SER A 566 -3.56 12.02 26.24
CA SER A 566 -4.31 12.87 27.15
C SER A 566 -3.70 12.73 28.56
N ASP A 567 -3.28 13.85 29.08
CA ASP A 567 -2.74 14.05 30.42
C ASP A 567 -3.65 13.39 31.49
N ASP A 568 -3.13 12.29 32.07
CA ASP A 568 -3.49 11.87 33.41
C ASP A 568 -2.20 11.82 34.26
N LYS A 569 -1.69 13.00 34.61
CA LYS A 569 -0.84 13.17 35.80
C LYS A 569 -1.15 14.50 36.47
N ALA A 570 -1.55 14.38 37.73
CA ALA A 570 -1.78 15.48 38.65
C ALA A 570 -0.55 16.41 38.79
N PRO A 571 -0.74 17.70 39.12
CA PRO A 571 0.32 18.69 39.13
C PRO A 571 1.22 18.56 40.36
N GLY A 572 2.51 18.45 40.12
CA GLY A 572 3.56 18.46 41.14
C GLY A 572 4.82 19.11 40.61
N GLU A 573 4.96 20.41 40.97
CA GLU A 573 6.17 21.21 41.19
C GLU A 573 7.30 21.28 40.15
N SER A 574 7.34 22.45 39.58
CA SER A 574 8.46 23.35 39.20
C SER A 574 9.90 22.86 39.41
N ALA A 575 10.74 23.01 38.43
CA ALA A 575 11.84 23.94 38.35
C ALA A 575 12.85 23.58 37.26
N ASP A 576 13.20 24.62 36.58
CA ASP A 576 14.53 25.10 36.14
C ASP A 576 15.02 24.71 34.74
N ALA A 577 15.08 25.79 34.01
CA ALA A 577 16.10 26.30 33.07
C ALA A 577 16.64 25.42 31.93
N PRO A 578 16.78 26.01 30.77
CA PRO A 578 17.19 25.31 29.54
C PRO A 578 18.70 25.05 29.57
N HIS A 579 19.08 23.80 29.44
CA HIS A 579 20.43 23.48 28.99
C HIS A 579 20.42 23.53 27.44
N GLU A 580 21.15 24.54 26.94
CA GLU A 580 21.64 24.55 25.57
C GLU A 580 22.46 23.29 25.33
N VAL A 581 21.98 22.44 24.44
CA VAL A 581 22.79 21.39 23.82
C VAL A 581 23.00 21.79 22.38
N ASP A 582 24.22 22.23 22.12
CA ASP A 582 24.78 22.46 20.79
C ASP A 582 24.80 21.10 20.06
N GLY A 583 23.81 20.84 19.19
CA GLY A 583 23.67 19.64 18.39
C GLY A 583 23.10 20.00 17.01
N GLY A 584 23.93 19.84 15.98
CA GLY A 584 23.54 20.13 14.61
C GLY A 584 22.30 19.36 14.22
N ASP A 585 21.28 20.07 13.78
CA ASP A 585 19.99 19.55 13.33
C ASP A 585 20.17 18.56 12.17
N VAL A 586 19.79 17.31 12.40
CA VAL A 586 19.58 16.33 11.34
C VAL A 586 18.22 16.64 10.70
N ILE A 587 18.24 17.33 9.57
CA ILE A 587 17.03 17.65 8.81
C ILE A 587 16.61 16.38 8.05
N TYR A 588 15.54 15.73 8.47
CA TYR A 588 14.92 14.63 7.74
C TYR A 588 14.34 15.15 6.41
N MET A 589 14.64 14.47 5.29
CA MET A 589 14.22 14.82 3.92
C MET A 589 12.70 14.72 3.65
N SER A 590 11.83 14.86 4.64
CA SER A 590 10.38 14.67 4.47
C SER A 590 9.60 15.93 4.09
N GLU A 591 10.08 17.12 4.41
CA GLU A 591 9.42 18.39 4.10
C GLU A 591 10.28 19.28 3.21
N PRO A 592 9.71 19.89 2.14
CA PRO A 592 10.45 20.87 1.36
C PRO A 592 10.72 22.11 2.21
N LEU A 593 11.93 22.62 2.11
CA LEU A 593 12.29 23.90 2.74
C LEU A 593 11.39 25.02 2.22
N ASP A 594 10.89 25.87 3.11
CA ASP A 594 10.07 27.03 2.73
C ASP A 594 10.88 28.00 1.89
N ARG A 595 10.25 28.50 0.80
CA ARG A 595 10.87 29.44 -0.10
C ARG A 595 10.77 30.87 0.42
N PRO A 596 11.88 31.55 0.77
CA PRO A 596 11.86 32.99 1.08
C PRO A 596 11.34 33.83 -0.08
N GLN A 597 10.86 35.05 0.21
CA GLN A 597 10.39 35.99 -0.82
C GLN A 597 11.53 36.37 -1.80
N ALA A 598 12.76 36.50 -1.32
CA ALA A 598 13.94 36.81 -2.12
C ALA A 598 15.04 35.77 -1.84
N LEU A 599 15.73 35.35 -2.89
CA LEU A 599 16.88 34.47 -2.85
C LEU A 599 18.04 35.11 -3.59
N GLU A 600 19.25 34.96 -3.08
CA GLU A 600 20.46 35.32 -3.81
C GLU A 600 20.85 34.18 -4.75
N GLY A 601 21.42 34.49 -5.90
CA GLY A 601 21.83 33.47 -6.87
C GLY A 601 22.78 33.98 -7.93
N SER A 602 23.25 33.04 -8.76
CA SER A 602 24.14 33.29 -9.86
C SER A 602 23.58 32.79 -11.18
N THR A 603 23.81 33.55 -12.25
CA THR A 603 23.42 33.12 -13.60
C THR A 603 24.65 32.79 -14.45
N TYR A 604 24.69 31.56 -14.95
CA TYR A 604 25.75 31.03 -15.78
C TYR A 604 25.33 30.95 -17.25
N LYS A 605 26.25 31.26 -18.17
CA LYS A 605 26.04 31.11 -19.60
C LYS A 605 26.77 29.87 -20.09
N LEU A 606 26.02 28.91 -20.58
CA LEU A 606 26.51 27.69 -21.21
C LEU A 606 26.32 27.81 -22.73
N LYS A 607 27.41 27.64 -23.49
CA LYS A 607 27.37 27.60 -24.96
C LYS A 607 27.71 26.17 -25.41
N TRP A 608 26.75 25.50 -26.01
CA TRP A 608 26.92 24.16 -26.58
C TRP A 608 27.27 24.28 -28.05
N PRO A 609 28.30 23.56 -28.57
CA PRO A 609 28.78 23.75 -29.94
C PRO A 609 27.71 23.57 -31.04
N ASP A 610 26.82 22.58 -30.86
CA ASP A 610 25.75 22.25 -31.81
C ASP A 610 24.47 23.08 -31.62
N SER A 611 24.46 24.04 -30.70
CA SER A 611 23.29 24.90 -30.44
C SER A 611 23.55 26.33 -30.93
N GLU A 612 22.66 26.87 -31.77
CA GLU A 612 22.73 28.27 -32.23
C GLU A 612 22.53 29.25 -31.04
N HIS A 613 21.89 28.83 -29.97
CA HIS A 613 21.55 29.65 -28.82
C HIS A 613 22.24 29.19 -27.55
N ALA A 614 22.71 30.14 -26.75
CA ALA A 614 23.24 29.85 -25.45
C ALA A 614 22.12 29.45 -24.47
N ILE A 615 22.49 28.60 -23.49
CA ILE A 615 21.66 28.20 -22.38
C ILE A 615 22.10 29.02 -21.16
N TYR A 616 21.15 29.56 -20.43
CA TYR A 616 21.38 30.29 -19.19
C TYR A 616 20.85 29.50 -18.01
N LEU A 617 21.72 29.20 -17.04
CA LEU A 617 21.36 28.54 -15.79
C LEU A 617 21.41 29.58 -14.70
N THR A 618 20.28 29.86 -14.07
CA THR A 618 20.20 30.66 -12.84
C THR A 618 20.02 29.72 -11.68
N ILE A 619 20.95 29.76 -10.73
CA ILE A 619 20.93 28.94 -9.53
C ILE A 619 20.82 29.87 -8.33
N ASN A 620 19.73 29.73 -7.60
CA ASN A 620 19.46 30.52 -6.38
C ASN A 620 19.77 29.67 -5.14
N ASP A 621 20.27 30.34 -4.12
CA ASP A 621 20.76 29.72 -2.91
C ASP A 621 19.93 30.14 -1.69
N ILE A 622 19.92 29.29 -0.68
CA ILE A 622 19.39 29.57 0.66
C ILE A 622 20.52 29.44 1.69
N VAL A 623 20.43 30.22 2.75
CA VAL A 623 21.35 30.10 3.90
C VAL A 623 20.61 29.45 5.05
N ILE A 624 21.09 28.28 5.49
CA ILE A 624 20.55 27.53 6.62
C ILE A 624 21.68 27.20 7.57
N GLY A 625 21.52 27.56 8.85
CA GLY A 625 22.56 27.32 9.85
C GLY A 625 23.89 28.01 9.52
N GLY A 626 23.85 29.18 8.87
CA GLY A 626 25.07 29.92 8.46
C GLY A 626 25.76 29.33 7.21
N ARG A 627 25.23 28.31 6.57
CA ARG A 627 25.79 27.68 5.36
C ARG A 627 24.95 27.98 4.14
N ARG A 628 25.61 28.34 3.03
CA ARG A 628 24.97 28.58 1.74
C ARG A 628 24.83 27.27 0.99
N ARG A 629 23.64 27.01 0.43
CA ARG A 629 23.35 25.80 -0.34
C ARG A 629 22.43 26.10 -1.51
N PRO A 630 22.50 25.33 -2.64
CA PRO A 630 21.62 25.53 -3.76
C PRO A 630 20.18 25.19 -3.36
N PHE A 631 19.21 26.00 -3.84
CA PHE A 631 17.81 25.87 -3.50
C PHE A 631 16.91 25.69 -4.71
N GLU A 632 17.16 26.42 -5.80
CA GLU A 632 16.39 26.28 -7.03
C GLU A 632 17.25 26.60 -8.26
N VAL A 633 16.94 25.97 -9.39
CA VAL A 633 17.59 26.14 -10.68
C VAL A 633 16.57 26.53 -11.73
N PHE A 634 16.93 27.50 -12.59
CA PHE A 634 16.17 27.86 -13.77
C PHE A 634 17.07 27.72 -15.00
N ILE A 635 16.59 26.97 -15.99
CA ILE A 635 17.30 26.74 -17.24
C ILE A 635 16.53 27.44 -18.37
N ASN A 636 17.11 28.45 -18.97
CA ASN A 636 16.49 29.25 -20.02
C ASN A 636 17.31 29.18 -21.32
N SER A 637 16.64 28.96 -22.44
CA SER A 637 17.22 29.00 -23.74
C SER A 637 16.20 29.53 -24.77
N LYS A 638 16.66 30.16 -25.83
CA LYS A 638 15.83 30.50 -27.00
C LYS A 638 15.59 29.29 -27.92
N ASN A 639 16.30 28.20 -27.72
CA ASN A 639 16.11 26.99 -28.50
C ASN A 639 14.84 26.25 -28.06
N MET A 640 13.82 26.32 -28.91
CA MET A 640 12.48 25.72 -28.65
C MET A 640 12.53 24.18 -28.70
N GLU A 641 13.49 23.58 -29.38
CA GLU A 641 13.65 22.12 -29.48
C GLU A 641 13.89 21.48 -28.10
N HIS A 642 14.52 22.23 -27.20
CA HIS A 642 14.86 21.74 -25.85
C HIS A 642 13.94 22.25 -24.74
N TYR A 643 12.97 23.10 -25.07
CA TYR A 643 12.18 23.83 -24.05
C TYR A 643 11.45 22.91 -23.07
N ALA A 644 10.75 21.90 -23.56
CA ALA A 644 9.91 21.04 -22.69
C ALA A 644 10.74 20.25 -21.68
N TRP A 645 11.83 19.62 -22.11
CA TRP A 645 12.66 18.82 -21.22
C TRP A 645 13.54 19.71 -20.31
N THR A 646 14.00 20.88 -20.75
CA THR A 646 14.73 21.82 -19.87
C THR A 646 13.84 22.36 -18.77
N LEU A 647 12.56 22.64 -19.04
CA LEU A 647 11.59 23.05 -18.05
C LEU A 647 11.32 21.91 -17.03
N ALA A 648 11.17 20.69 -17.51
CA ALA A 648 10.99 19.52 -16.64
C ALA A 648 12.21 19.30 -15.74
N LEU A 649 13.42 19.36 -16.31
CA LEU A 649 14.67 19.21 -15.58
C LEU A 649 14.84 20.29 -14.50
N THR A 650 14.56 21.56 -14.84
CA THR A 650 14.55 22.68 -13.90
C THR A 650 13.68 22.38 -12.67
N ARG A 651 12.45 21.90 -12.89
CA ARG A 651 11.52 21.59 -11.80
C ARG A 651 12.00 20.42 -10.96
N MET A 652 12.55 19.38 -11.58
CA MET A 652 13.06 18.19 -10.91
C MET A 652 14.26 18.52 -10.03
N ILE A 653 15.27 19.22 -10.56
CA ILE A 653 16.44 19.62 -9.79
C ILE A 653 16.06 20.53 -8.64
N SER A 654 15.21 21.54 -8.87
CA SER A 654 14.72 22.44 -7.81
C SER A 654 13.93 21.68 -6.73
N ALA A 655 13.13 20.69 -7.09
CA ALA A 655 12.42 19.86 -6.13
C ALA A 655 13.38 19.06 -5.25
N VAL A 656 14.48 18.54 -5.81
CA VAL A 656 15.53 17.84 -5.05
C VAL A 656 16.24 18.83 -4.10
N PHE A 657 16.65 19.98 -4.58
CA PHE A 657 17.37 20.98 -3.79
C PHE A 657 16.56 21.46 -2.58
N ARG A 658 15.25 21.64 -2.75
CA ARG A 658 14.31 22.05 -1.67
C ARG A 658 14.12 21.01 -0.59
N ARG A 659 14.48 19.73 -0.84
CA ARG A 659 14.37 18.67 0.18
C ARG A 659 15.46 18.70 1.23
N GLY A 660 16.49 19.48 1.03
CA GLY A 660 17.64 19.53 1.96
C GLY A 660 18.57 18.33 1.83
N GLY A 661 19.43 18.10 2.79
CA GLY A 661 20.40 17.00 2.78
C GLY A 661 21.54 17.19 1.76
N ASP A 662 22.28 16.12 1.49
CA ASP A 662 23.31 16.11 0.43
C ASP A 662 22.63 15.96 -0.94
N VAL A 663 22.78 16.98 -1.77
CA VAL A 663 22.23 17.04 -3.14
C VAL A 663 23.32 16.96 -4.20
N SER A 664 24.55 16.63 -3.84
CA SER A 664 25.70 16.51 -4.75
C SER A 664 25.51 15.41 -5.79
N PHE A 665 24.79 14.35 -5.45
CA PHE A 665 24.48 13.25 -6.38
C PHE A 665 23.80 13.71 -7.66
N VAL A 666 23.04 14.83 -7.66
CA VAL A 666 22.41 15.40 -8.86
C VAL A 666 23.46 15.75 -9.91
N VAL A 667 24.64 16.21 -9.47
CA VAL A 667 25.75 16.51 -10.36
C VAL A 667 26.30 15.24 -11.00
N GLU A 668 26.47 14.19 -10.21
CA GLU A 668 27.00 12.90 -10.67
C GLU A 668 26.06 12.28 -11.70
N GLU A 669 24.76 12.25 -11.41
CA GLU A 669 23.73 11.72 -12.31
C GLU A 669 23.66 12.49 -13.65
N LEU A 670 23.70 13.81 -13.60
CA LEU A 670 23.69 14.62 -14.84
C LEU A 670 24.96 14.41 -15.66
N LYS A 671 26.14 14.30 -15.02
CA LYS A 671 27.42 14.08 -15.69
C LYS A 671 27.56 12.69 -16.31
N ALA A 672 26.83 11.70 -15.77
CA ALA A 672 26.79 10.34 -16.30
C ALA A 672 25.95 10.17 -17.57
N VAL A 673 25.20 11.19 -18.00
CA VAL A 673 24.34 11.10 -19.18
C VAL A 673 25.15 11.25 -20.48
N PHE A 674 25.04 10.25 -21.36
CA PHE A 674 25.60 10.27 -22.72
C PHE A 674 24.55 10.65 -23.76
N ASP A 675 24.91 11.46 -24.74
CA ASP A 675 24.07 11.70 -25.92
C ASP A 675 24.41 10.63 -26.99
N PRO A 676 23.42 9.86 -27.50
CA PRO A 676 23.66 8.88 -28.56
C PRO A 676 24.25 9.48 -29.87
N ARG A 677 24.08 10.77 -30.07
CA ARG A 677 24.65 11.52 -31.22
C ARG A 677 26.09 11.93 -30.99
N GLY A 678 26.63 11.71 -29.80
CA GLY A 678 27.97 12.07 -29.38
C GLY A 678 28.01 13.32 -28.49
N GLY A 679 29.07 13.46 -27.71
CA GLY A 679 29.37 14.66 -26.91
C GLY A 679 30.14 15.73 -27.70
N ALA A 680 30.54 16.78 -27.03
CA ALA A 680 31.27 17.90 -27.60
C ALA A 680 32.55 18.20 -26.83
N TRP A 681 33.54 18.75 -27.54
CA TRP A 681 34.75 19.30 -26.91
C TRP A 681 34.50 20.77 -26.50
N VAL A 682 34.47 20.99 -25.18
CA VAL A 682 34.28 22.33 -24.63
C VAL A 682 35.50 22.68 -23.78
N GLN A 683 36.19 23.76 -24.16
CA GLN A 683 37.42 24.27 -23.51
C GLN A 683 38.50 23.19 -23.27
N GLY A 684 38.68 22.29 -24.23
CA GLY A 684 39.73 21.25 -24.18
C GLY A 684 39.36 20.02 -23.39
N LYS A 685 38.12 19.91 -22.89
CA LYS A 685 37.57 18.72 -22.20
C LYS A 685 36.43 18.15 -23.03
N TYR A 686 36.39 16.83 -23.18
CA TYR A 686 35.25 16.14 -23.79
C TYR A 686 34.09 16.03 -22.77
N ILE A 687 32.92 16.50 -23.18
CA ILE A 687 31.69 16.46 -22.39
C ILE A 687 30.68 15.59 -23.12
N PRO A 688 30.17 14.50 -22.50
CA PRO A 688 29.42 13.47 -23.22
C PRO A 688 28.01 13.88 -23.65
N SER A 689 27.44 14.94 -23.05
CA SER A 689 26.12 15.47 -23.42
C SER A 689 25.90 16.90 -22.92
N ILE A 690 24.86 17.55 -23.44
CA ILE A 690 24.38 18.84 -22.92
C ILE A 690 23.92 18.74 -21.46
N LEU A 691 23.38 17.60 -21.04
CA LEU A 691 22.99 17.33 -19.64
C LEU A 691 24.24 17.25 -18.76
N ALA A 692 25.28 16.60 -19.20
CA ALA A 692 26.56 16.55 -18.51
C ALA A 692 27.19 17.94 -18.37
N ALA A 693 27.01 18.80 -19.40
CA ALA A 693 27.45 20.20 -19.34
C ALA A 693 26.66 21.02 -18.30
N ILE A 694 25.34 20.81 -18.22
CA ILE A 694 24.47 21.40 -17.16
C ILE A 694 24.91 20.93 -15.78
N GLY A 695 25.16 19.64 -15.62
CA GLY A 695 25.69 19.06 -14.35
C GLY A 695 27.01 19.70 -13.94
N GLY A 696 27.92 19.94 -14.89
CA GLY A 696 29.18 20.61 -14.61
C GLY A 696 29.03 22.09 -14.19
N VAL A 697 28.05 22.82 -14.73
CA VAL A 697 27.75 24.20 -14.28
C VAL A 697 27.20 24.18 -12.84
N ILE A 698 26.34 23.23 -12.50
CA ILE A 698 25.81 23.07 -11.14
C ILE A 698 26.93 22.71 -10.17
N GLU A 699 27.82 21.79 -10.55
CA GLU A 699 29.03 21.44 -9.77
C GLU A 699 29.87 22.68 -9.47
N GLN A 700 30.18 23.48 -10.50
CA GLN A 700 30.97 24.69 -10.34
C GLN A 700 30.29 25.69 -9.40
N HIS A 701 28.96 25.81 -9.48
CA HIS A 701 28.22 26.67 -8.56
C HIS A 701 28.31 26.16 -7.13
N MET A 702 28.12 24.86 -6.90
CA MET A 702 28.22 24.24 -5.56
C MET A 702 29.63 24.41 -4.96
N ILE A 703 30.68 24.37 -5.80
CA ILE A 703 32.06 24.66 -5.36
C ILE A 703 32.20 26.14 -5.01
N ASN A 704 31.67 27.04 -5.83
CA ASN A 704 31.79 28.49 -5.63
C ASN A 704 31.12 28.96 -4.32
N ILE A 705 30.02 28.32 -3.92
CA ILE A 705 29.32 28.64 -2.65
C ILE A 705 29.83 27.84 -1.45
N GLY A 706 30.88 27.00 -1.65
CA GLY A 706 31.47 26.18 -0.60
C GLY A 706 30.62 24.97 -0.16
N PHE A 707 29.66 24.54 -0.99
CA PHE A 707 28.86 23.34 -0.76
C PHE A 707 29.61 22.06 -1.16
N LEU A 708 30.45 22.11 -2.18
CA LEU A 708 31.34 21.04 -2.62
C LEU A 708 32.79 21.50 -2.63
N GLU A 709 33.74 20.58 -2.43
CA GLU A 709 35.18 20.80 -2.60
C GLU A 709 35.65 20.21 -3.96
N GLY A 710 36.49 20.93 -4.70
CA GLY A 710 37.08 20.45 -5.95
C GLY A 710 37.51 21.57 -6.90
N GLU A 711 38.17 21.20 -8.01
CA GLU A 711 38.59 22.16 -9.04
C GLU A 711 37.52 22.43 -10.11
N GLY A 712 36.38 21.73 -10.09
CA GLY A 712 35.26 21.89 -11.02
C GLY A 712 35.61 21.69 -12.50
N MET A 713 34.71 22.09 -13.41
CA MET A 713 34.93 22.00 -14.88
C MET A 713 35.89 23.04 -15.46
N GLY A 714 36.47 23.91 -14.64
CA GLY A 714 37.43 24.92 -15.11
C GLY A 714 36.79 26.05 -15.93
N LEU A 715 35.50 26.33 -15.74
CA LEU A 715 34.86 27.52 -16.28
C LEU A 715 35.43 28.73 -15.53
N LYS A 716 36.09 29.65 -16.26
CA LYS A 716 36.70 30.85 -15.69
C LYS A 716 35.62 31.66 -14.96
N SER A 717 35.75 31.78 -13.61
CA SER A 717 35.05 32.78 -12.85
C SER A 717 35.62 34.16 -13.23
N ASP A 718 34.75 35.18 -13.20
CA ASP A 718 35.20 36.59 -13.39
C ASP A 718 36.29 36.92 -12.36
N PRO A 719 37.48 37.37 -12.79
CA PRO A 719 38.58 37.67 -11.88
C PRO A 719 38.33 38.82 -10.88
N GLN A 720 37.19 39.50 -10.95
CA GLN A 720 36.83 40.64 -10.11
C GLN A 720 35.82 40.33 -9.00
N ALA A 721 35.32 39.09 -8.87
CA ALA A 721 34.46 38.70 -7.78
C ALA A 721 35.31 38.45 -6.52
N GLN A 722 35.39 39.42 -5.63
CA GLN A 722 36.02 39.24 -4.30
C GLN A 722 35.16 38.28 -3.46
N VAL A 723 35.65 37.07 -3.24
CA VAL A 723 35.12 36.13 -2.25
C VAL A 723 35.56 36.60 -0.87
N VAL A 724 34.63 37.03 -0.05
CA VAL A 724 34.88 37.26 1.38
C VAL A 724 34.95 35.89 2.04
N ASN A 725 36.17 35.43 2.32
CA ASN A 725 36.45 34.23 3.08
C ASN A 725 36.00 34.44 4.53
N MET A 726 34.90 33.81 4.92
CA MET A 726 34.61 33.55 6.33
C MET A 726 35.00 32.11 6.64
N ASP A 727 35.81 31.93 7.67
CA ASP A 727 36.37 30.63 8.10
C ASP A 727 35.31 29.56 8.28
N ALA A 728 35.20 28.64 7.30
CA ALA A 728 34.43 27.41 7.41
C ALA A 728 35.42 26.23 7.60
N PRO A 729 35.09 25.22 8.40
CA PRO A 729 35.93 24.04 8.57
C PRO A 729 36.09 23.31 7.25
N ARG A 730 37.34 23.05 6.85
CA ARG A 730 37.73 22.40 5.60
C ARG A 730 37.78 20.88 5.82
N GLY A 731 36.86 20.12 5.25
CA GLY A 731 36.92 18.65 5.27
C GLY A 731 35.86 18.02 4.33
N LYS A 732 36.10 16.80 3.85
CA LYS A 732 35.07 16.02 3.13
C LYS A 732 34.03 15.50 4.11
N ALA A 733 32.77 15.35 3.65
CA ALA A 733 31.75 14.71 4.47
C ALA A 733 32.14 13.27 4.81
N CYS A 734 32.01 12.91 6.06
CA CYS A 734 32.24 11.54 6.51
C CYS A 734 31.10 10.63 6.04
N PRO A 735 31.37 9.52 5.34
CA PRO A 735 30.33 8.62 4.87
C PRO A 735 29.59 7.88 6.00
N SER A 736 30.13 7.91 7.23
CA SER A 736 29.52 7.26 8.38
C SER A 736 28.65 8.19 9.23
N CYS A 737 29.03 9.46 9.44
CA CYS A 737 28.28 10.38 10.30
C CYS A 737 27.85 11.68 9.62
N GLY A 738 28.15 11.86 8.32
CA GLY A 738 27.77 13.05 7.55
C GLY A 738 28.51 14.36 7.91
N GLN A 739 29.38 14.37 8.94
CA GLN A 739 30.12 15.56 9.36
C GLN A 739 31.29 15.84 8.41
N TYR A 740 31.52 17.13 8.08
CA TYR A 740 32.62 17.60 7.24
C TYR A 740 33.96 17.69 7.98
N ASP A 741 34.32 16.63 8.70
CA ASP A 741 35.47 16.58 9.59
C ASP A 741 36.47 15.46 9.23
N MET A 742 36.50 15.11 7.94
CA MET A 742 37.46 14.15 7.39
C MET A 742 38.82 14.83 7.19
N VAL A 743 39.82 14.37 7.92
CA VAL A 743 41.20 14.87 7.81
C VAL A 743 42.17 13.74 7.56
N MET A 744 43.29 14.06 6.93
CA MET A 744 44.36 13.08 6.72
C MET A 744 45.15 12.90 8.01
N ILE A 745 45.08 11.72 8.62
CA ILE A 745 45.86 11.35 9.79
C ILE A 745 46.69 10.13 9.40
N GLU A 746 48.01 10.24 9.51
CA GLU A 746 48.98 9.18 9.22
C GLU A 746 48.77 8.49 7.85
N GLY A 747 48.38 9.27 6.85
CA GLY A 747 48.14 8.75 5.47
C GLY A 747 46.74 8.19 5.22
N CYS A 748 45.82 8.23 6.19
CA CYS A 748 44.42 7.79 6.05
C CYS A 748 43.44 8.93 6.30
N MET A 749 42.40 9.01 5.44
CA MET A 749 41.28 9.92 5.66
C MET A 749 40.43 9.43 6.83
N THR A 750 40.52 10.11 7.96
CA THR A 750 39.83 9.76 9.20
C THR A 750 38.92 10.91 9.65
N CYS A 751 37.71 10.58 10.06
CA CYS A 751 36.75 11.53 10.61
C CYS A 751 37.07 11.82 12.09
N ARG A 752 37.32 13.08 12.45
CA ARG A 752 37.55 13.46 13.83
C ARG A 752 36.31 13.34 14.71
N SER A 753 35.12 13.51 14.13
CA SER A 753 33.86 13.51 14.88
C SER A 753 33.42 12.11 15.29
N CYS A 754 33.59 11.07 14.44
CA CYS A 754 33.12 9.72 14.73
C CYS A 754 34.17 8.60 14.64
N GLY A 755 35.42 8.94 14.32
CA GLY A 755 36.52 7.98 14.21
C GLY A 755 36.52 7.11 12.96
N HIS A 756 35.59 7.27 12.05
CA HIS A 756 35.53 6.50 10.78
C HIS A 756 36.81 6.75 9.96
N SER A 757 37.48 5.67 9.54
CA SER A 757 38.68 5.72 8.71
C SER A 757 38.47 4.92 7.42
N LYS A 758 39.02 5.40 6.30
CA LYS A 758 38.99 4.68 5.01
C LYS A 758 40.03 3.55 4.92
N CYS A 759 40.86 3.38 5.91
CA CYS A 759 41.97 2.39 5.89
C CYS A 759 41.78 1.22 6.86
N GLY A 760 40.63 1.09 7.52
CA GLY A 760 40.40 -0.05 8.41
C GLY A 760 39.11 0.04 9.14
#